data_699e0034e170252125b6131039f7e452
#
_entry.id   699e0034e170252125b6131039f7e452
#
_cell.length_a   1.000
_cell.length_b   1.000
_cell.length_c   1.000
_cell.angle_alpha   90.00
_cell.angle_beta   90.00
_cell.angle_gamma   90.00
#
_symmetry.space_group_name_H-M   'P 1'
#
loop_
_entity.id
_entity.type
_entity.pdbx_description
1 polymer ?
#
loop_
_entity_poly.entity_id
_entity_poly.type
_entity_poly.pdbx_seq_one_letter_code
_entity_poly.pdbx_strand_id
1 'polypeptide(L)'
;MVSPHHVVKIVTALSAVALTASVAVTPAYALQDIAIEDSVAQSGSVTADNGVVMQSDDQSDDQTGDQQSQDSMPDNPNAKLPDTVSDEISDDATVVSEDLAVTPEGEVKNIETGEIMTDPTLVGTKDQQPDPLAKTNGESFIPVSAEDVKNAVADANDANSAESQSEQSDATVKQSVEQSSLKSAKSNTKTAQSQSTQSNTKVQTAKFESNEYGAHWGTYNNSKAFFDYQNNLFVQQAKGVIDVSGWQGDIDWAKAKADGVEGAIIRLGYGEGNNADKKAQRNISECKRLGIPFGVYWYSYADTPSIAKEEGADVVTKLKQFGVNPSDLAYPVYYDLEKWTWEGHKPPTDPNMYNNIVNNWYSALQSAGYKNLGVYSYTSYLQGPLKHADIYAKTTWVAQYGARMGFDSFPTNSRGWQYTSTGKVDGISGNVDMNAFGNKAYVNGGSSNDLQAAIDVRKMTAVTIPNGSYYINVRSKVASSVDIPGGSAADSTAIQLYSGNGSKAQQFTFTRQSDGSYEIVNVNSGKALDVCNGVAENNAIVQQYSRNNSQAQRWFIRDSGAGYYLQSALGNWVLDLSGGNTANGAAIRLYTPNGTASQLFVVSSSDINIATGVSMIITSAANKKLVTDVTGASTANGARVQLYSSNNTDAQKYRFESIGNGTYKIVNVNSGKVLDVAADPLLMGQHCSNIRVITLLLSSGRCGITAVARLRWCR
;
A
#
# COMPACT_ATOMS: atom_id res chain seq x y z
N MET A 1 -18.83 -45.98 -23.03
CA MET A 1 -17.53 -45.43 -22.57
C MET A 1 -17.83 -44.15 -21.83
N VAL A 2 -17.74 -44.19 -20.51
CA VAL A 2 -18.10 -43.06 -19.65
C VAL A 2 -16.85 -42.16 -19.56
N SER A 3 -16.97 -40.91 -20.01
CA SER A 3 -15.92 -39.89 -19.85
C SER A 3 -15.83 -39.47 -18.37
N PRO A 4 -14.69 -39.48 -17.76
CA PRO A 4 -14.54 -39.09 -16.36
C PRO A 4 -14.65 -37.57 -16.20
N HIS A 5 -15.72 -37.11 -15.57
CA HIS A 5 -15.80 -35.72 -15.10
C HIS A 5 -14.94 -35.56 -13.84
N HIS A 6 -13.84 -34.80 -13.96
CA HIS A 6 -13.03 -34.43 -12.81
C HIS A 6 -13.61 -33.17 -12.17
N VAL A 7 -14.01 -33.28 -10.91
CA VAL A 7 -14.51 -32.18 -10.11
C VAL A 7 -13.35 -31.63 -9.29
N VAL A 8 -12.96 -30.37 -9.55
CA VAL A 8 -11.96 -29.65 -8.76
C VAL A 8 -12.68 -28.82 -7.71
N LYS A 9 -12.34 -29.02 -6.44
CA LYS A 9 -12.93 -28.28 -5.31
C LYS A 9 -12.05 -27.07 -4.95
N ILE A 10 -12.61 -25.87 -5.03
CA ILE A 10 -11.96 -24.66 -4.57
C ILE A 10 -12.57 -24.24 -3.24
N VAL A 11 -11.73 -24.04 -2.23
CA VAL A 11 -12.12 -23.48 -0.94
C VAL A 11 -11.96 -21.99 -1.02
N THR A 12 -13.04 -21.24 -1.16
CA THR A 12 -13.06 -19.80 -0.95
C THR A 12 -13.29 -19.53 0.54
N ALA A 13 -12.31 -19.01 1.23
CA ALA A 13 -12.48 -18.50 2.58
C ALA A 13 -13.24 -17.17 2.53
N LEU A 14 -14.55 -17.22 2.75
CA LEU A 14 -15.35 -16.04 3.09
C LEU A 14 -15.13 -15.75 4.57
N SER A 15 -14.56 -14.62 4.91
CA SER A 15 -14.61 -14.09 6.26
C SER A 15 -16.03 -13.59 6.54
N ALA A 16 -16.85 -14.46 7.12
CA ALA A 16 -18.06 -14.05 7.82
C ALA A 16 -17.74 -14.06 9.32
N VAL A 17 -17.90 -12.94 9.96
CA VAL A 17 -17.89 -12.79 11.43
C VAL A 17 -19.07 -13.58 11.99
N ALA A 18 -18.80 -14.59 12.82
CA ALA A 18 -19.64 -14.98 13.96
C ALA A 18 -19.02 -16.10 14.80
N LEU A 19 -18.80 -15.78 16.05
CA LEU A 19 -18.97 -16.54 17.29
C LEU A 19 -18.43 -17.99 17.42
N THR A 20 -17.42 -18.06 18.27
CA THR A 20 -17.09 -19.06 19.33
C THR A 20 -17.54 -20.49 19.17
N ALA A 21 -16.58 -21.38 18.94
CA ALA A 21 -16.43 -22.65 19.61
C ALA A 21 -14.97 -23.09 19.49
N SER A 22 -14.33 -23.35 20.63
CA SER A 22 -12.96 -23.81 20.75
C SER A 22 -12.83 -25.22 20.20
N VAL A 23 -12.27 -25.34 19.02
CA VAL A 23 -11.69 -26.57 18.50
C VAL A 23 -10.29 -26.18 18.07
N ALA A 24 -9.29 -26.97 18.48
CA ALA A 24 -7.92 -26.79 18.05
C ALA A 24 -7.85 -26.81 16.51
N VAL A 25 -7.87 -25.65 15.92
CA VAL A 25 -7.71 -25.45 14.47
C VAL A 25 -6.23 -25.43 14.22
N THR A 26 -5.73 -26.47 13.57
CA THR A 26 -4.47 -26.39 12.84
C THR A 26 -4.56 -25.15 11.94
N PRO A 27 -3.57 -24.24 11.96
CA PRO A 27 -3.62 -23.05 11.15
C PRO A 27 -3.78 -23.45 9.69
N ALA A 28 -4.89 -23.02 9.09
CA ALA A 28 -5.02 -23.05 7.66
C ALA A 28 -3.91 -22.16 7.10
N TYR A 29 -3.08 -22.71 6.22
CA TYR A 29 -2.07 -21.95 5.52
C TYR A 29 -2.76 -20.85 4.74
N ALA A 30 -2.65 -19.64 5.22
CA ALA A 30 -2.99 -18.48 4.42
C ALA A 30 -1.94 -18.41 3.31
N LEU A 31 -2.33 -18.79 2.11
CA LEU A 31 -1.64 -18.34 0.91
C LEU A 31 -1.85 -16.83 0.85
N GLN A 32 -0.91 -16.09 1.40
CA GLN A 32 -1.02 -14.64 1.47
C GLN A 32 -0.79 -13.97 0.13
N ASP A 33 -0.40 -14.71 -0.91
CA ASP A 33 0.09 -14.05 -2.10
C ASP A 33 -0.48 -14.65 -3.37
N ILE A 34 -1.45 -13.93 -3.92
CA ILE A 34 -1.66 -13.93 -5.36
C ILE A 34 -0.70 -12.88 -5.90
N ALA A 35 0.40 -13.32 -6.48
CA ALA A 35 1.22 -12.44 -7.26
C ALA A 35 0.46 -12.08 -8.54
N ILE A 36 0.07 -10.83 -8.64
CA ILE A 36 -0.36 -10.25 -9.91
C ILE A 36 0.92 -9.83 -10.61
N GLU A 37 1.37 -10.62 -11.58
CA GLU A 37 2.43 -10.15 -12.47
C GLU A 37 1.81 -9.18 -13.46
N ASP A 38 2.22 -7.91 -13.38
CA ASP A 38 2.09 -6.99 -14.49
C ASP A 38 3.02 -7.48 -15.60
N SER A 39 2.46 -8.10 -16.60
CA SER A 39 3.15 -8.30 -17.87
C SER A 39 3.12 -6.99 -18.66
N VAL A 40 3.70 -5.95 -18.11
CA VAL A 40 4.14 -4.82 -18.93
C VAL A 40 5.42 -5.30 -19.59
N ALA A 41 5.38 -5.49 -20.89
CA ALA A 41 6.58 -5.57 -21.68
C ALA A 41 7.30 -4.22 -21.50
N GLN A 42 8.19 -4.15 -20.52
CA GLN A 42 9.14 -3.04 -20.47
C GLN A 42 10.14 -3.24 -21.60
N SER A 43 9.93 -2.49 -22.65
CA SER A 43 11.03 -2.12 -23.52
C SER A 43 11.85 -1.07 -22.76
N GLY A 44 12.98 -1.48 -22.20
CA GLY A 44 13.89 -0.53 -21.58
C GLY A 44 14.44 -1.05 -20.26
N SER A 45 15.56 -1.74 -20.33
CA SER A 45 16.36 -2.07 -19.16
C SER A 45 16.98 -0.80 -18.59
N VAL A 46 16.64 -0.46 -17.35
CA VAL A 46 17.44 0.46 -16.57
C VAL A 46 18.48 -0.35 -15.82
N THR A 47 19.68 -0.40 -16.34
CA THR A 47 20.84 -0.81 -15.58
C THR A 47 21.38 0.40 -14.84
N ALA A 48 21.35 0.38 -13.53
CA ALA A 48 22.15 1.28 -12.73
C ALA A 48 23.60 0.85 -12.87
N ASP A 49 24.32 1.46 -13.77
CA ASP A 49 25.71 1.92 -13.68
C ASP A 49 26.18 2.36 -15.08
N ASN A 50 26.86 3.50 -15.09
CA ASN A 50 27.51 4.17 -16.21
C ASN A 50 26.64 5.19 -16.96
N GLY A 51 26.66 6.41 -16.42
CA GLY A 51 26.74 7.71 -17.12
C GLY A 51 26.22 7.80 -18.57
N VAL A 52 24.95 7.46 -18.80
CA VAL A 52 24.31 7.78 -20.07
C VAL A 52 23.14 8.71 -19.80
N VAL A 53 23.28 9.93 -20.24
CA VAL A 53 22.23 10.93 -20.29
C VAL A 53 21.13 10.37 -21.19
N MET A 54 19.99 10.10 -20.61
CA MET A 54 18.78 9.80 -21.38
C MET A 54 18.17 11.11 -21.82
N GLN A 55 18.10 11.32 -23.13
CA GLN A 55 17.22 12.31 -23.72
C GLN A 55 15.78 11.90 -23.39
N SER A 56 15.10 12.80 -22.71
CA SER A 56 13.66 12.72 -22.51
C SER A 56 12.97 13.01 -23.85
N ASP A 57 12.41 12.00 -24.49
CA ASP A 57 11.28 12.25 -25.34
C ASP A 57 10.05 12.35 -24.45
N ASP A 58 9.56 13.57 -24.39
CA ASP A 58 8.34 13.99 -23.75
C ASP A 58 7.16 13.26 -24.37
N GLN A 59 6.46 12.53 -23.57
CA GLN A 59 5.03 12.29 -23.44
C GLN A 59 4.81 10.92 -22.79
N SER A 60 4.82 10.89 -21.49
CA SER A 60 4.07 9.88 -20.77
C SER A 60 3.10 10.62 -19.86
N ASP A 61 1.86 10.68 -20.28
CA ASP A 61 0.73 10.84 -19.38
C ASP A 61 0.75 9.67 -18.38
N ASP A 62 1.50 9.83 -17.32
CA ASP A 62 1.37 8.98 -16.13
C ASP A 62 0.29 9.60 -15.24
N GLN A 63 -0.94 9.56 -15.75
CA GLN A 63 -2.10 9.73 -14.88
C GLN A 63 -2.21 8.48 -14.03
N THR A 64 -1.62 8.52 -12.87
CA THR A 64 -1.97 7.63 -11.76
C THR A 64 -3.39 8.01 -11.34
N GLY A 65 -4.38 7.47 -12.05
CA GLY A 65 -5.77 7.68 -11.72
C GLY A 65 -6.06 7.03 -10.37
N ASP A 66 -6.14 7.84 -9.34
CA ASP A 66 -6.81 7.45 -8.12
C ASP A 66 -8.28 7.20 -8.46
N GLN A 67 -8.90 6.16 -7.86
CA GLN A 67 -10.35 5.98 -8.02
C GLN A 67 -11.03 7.14 -7.31
N GLN A 68 -11.48 8.06 -8.12
CA GLN A 68 -12.44 9.03 -7.67
C GLN A 68 -13.80 8.33 -7.63
N SER A 69 -14.55 8.49 -6.54
CA SER A 69 -15.99 8.33 -6.65
C SER A 69 -16.47 9.33 -7.71
N GLN A 70 -17.50 9.02 -8.45
CA GLN A 70 -18.07 9.93 -9.46
C GLN A 70 -18.41 11.33 -8.90
N ASP A 71 -18.43 11.47 -7.57
CA ASP A 71 -18.76 12.68 -6.84
C ASP A 71 -17.56 13.32 -6.12
N SER A 72 -16.32 13.00 -6.46
CA SER A 72 -15.12 13.49 -5.75
C SER A 72 -14.21 14.33 -6.63
N MET A 73 -13.44 15.23 -6.00
CA MET A 73 -12.44 16.06 -6.67
C MET A 73 -11.22 15.25 -7.10
N PRO A 74 -10.60 15.59 -8.27
CA PRO A 74 -9.29 15.07 -8.66
C PRO A 74 -8.25 15.30 -7.55
N ASP A 75 -7.40 14.32 -7.24
CA ASP A 75 -6.40 14.34 -6.15
C ASP A 75 -6.96 14.63 -4.73
N ASN A 76 -8.28 14.87 -4.61
CA ASN A 76 -8.99 15.04 -3.35
C ASN A 76 -10.24 14.15 -3.31
N PRO A 77 -10.08 12.83 -3.38
CA PRO A 77 -11.18 11.89 -3.58
C PRO A 77 -12.21 11.86 -2.43
N ASN A 78 -11.88 12.46 -1.29
CA ASN A 78 -12.80 12.62 -0.17
C ASN A 78 -13.62 13.93 -0.25
N ALA A 79 -13.24 14.85 -1.14
CA ALA A 79 -13.93 16.09 -1.35
C ALA A 79 -15.04 15.92 -2.40
N LYS A 80 -16.21 16.49 -2.14
CA LYS A 80 -17.34 16.40 -3.05
C LYS A 80 -17.12 17.27 -4.29
N LEU A 81 -17.39 16.73 -5.48
CA LEU A 81 -17.41 17.53 -6.71
C LEU A 81 -18.53 18.58 -6.65
N PRO A 82 -18.30 19.80 -7.16
CA PRO A 82 -19.39 20.77 -7.36
C PRO A 82 -20.36 20.24 -8.41
N ASP A 83 -21.63 20.61 -8.30
CA ASP A 83 -22.65 20.24 -9.30
C ASP A 83 -22.34 20.84 -10.69
N THR A 84 -21.76 22.05 -10.68
CA THR A 84 -21.35 22.79 -11.89
C THR A 84 -20.10 23.61 -11.61
N VAL A 85 -19.30 23.85 -12.65
CA VAL A 85 -18.18 24.81 -12.60
C VAL A 85 -18.55 26.00 -13.48
N SER A 86 -18.47 27.22 -12.95
CA SER A 86 -18.75 28.44 -13.70
C SER A 86 -17.77 28.66 -14.86
N ASP A 87 -18.28 29.15 -15.99
CA ASP A 87 -17.47 29.58 -17.13
C ASP A 87 -16.50 30.73 -16.78
N GLU A 88 -16.76 31.46 -15.68
CA GLU A 88 -15.89 32.52 -15.15
C GLU A 88 -14.64 32.00 -14.45
N ILE A 89 -14.54 30.69 -14.20
CA ILE A 89 -13.34 30.04 -13.68
C ILE A 89 -12.49 29.64 -14.87
N SER A 90 -11.29 30.22 -14.99
CA SER A 90 -10.33 29.85 -16.05
C SER A 90 -9.71 28.49 -15.79
N ASP A 91 -9.33 27.78 -16.86
CA ASP A 91 -8.74 26.42 -16.77
C ASP A 91 -7.42 26.39 -16.00
N ASP A 92 -6.67 27.51 -16.06
CA ASP A 92 -5.41 27.73 -15.32
C ASP A 92 -5.59 28.17 -13.85
N ALA A 93 -6.85 28.36 -13.40
CA ALA A 93 -7.12 28.58 -11.98
C ALA A 93 -6.80 27.33 -11.15
N THR A 94 -6.59 27.53 -9.86
CA THR A 94 -6.31 26.45 -8.90
C THR A 94 -7.49 26.28 -7.95
N VAL A 95 -8.10 25.12 -7.94
CA VAL A 95 -9.12 24.77 -6.95
C VAL A 95 -8.43 24.46 -5.63
N VAL A 96 -8.88 25.10 -4.56
CA VAL A 96 -8.28 25.05 -3.21
C VAL A 96 -9.23 24.54 -2.13
N SER A 97 -10.51 24.38 -2.45
CA SER A 97 -11.53 23.69 -1.64
C SER A 97 -12.69 23.26 -2.56
N GLU A 98 -13.68 22.59 -2.00
CA GLU A 98 -14.87 22.13 -2.75
C GLU A 98 -15.61 23.27 -3.46
N ASP A 99 -15.53 24.49 -2.93
CA ASP A 99 -16.31 25.65 -3.36
C ASP A 99 -15.47 26.85 -3.83
N LEU A 100 -14.13 26.78 -3.74
CA LEU A 100 -13.27 27.93 -4.04
C LEU A 100 -12.12 27.60 -5.01
N ALA A 101 -11.97 28.46 -6.00
CA ALA A 101 -10.85 28.47 -6.95
C ALA A 101 -10.09 29.80 -6.85
N VAL A 102 -8.78 29.75 -7.17
CA VAL A 102 -7.89 30.92 -7.18
C VAL A 102 -7.34 31.12 -8.58
N THR A 103 -7.53 32.33 -9.12
CA THR A 103 -6.99 32.67 -10.44
C THR A 103 -5.47 32.87 -10.41
N PRO A 104 -4.78 32.83 -11.57
CA PRO A 104 -3.35 33.14 -11.63
C PRO A 104 -2.97 34.53 -11.10
N GLU A 105 -3.90 35.48 -11.12
CA GLU A 105 -3.74 36.82 -10.56
C GLU A 105 -3.90 36.88 -9.04
N GLY A 106 -4.37 35.77 -8.43
CA GLY A 106 -4.56 35.65 -6.98
C GLY A 106 -5.96 36.00 -6.48
N GLU A 107 -6.94 36.18 -7.36
CA GLU A 107 -8.34 36.36 -6.94
C GLU A 107 -8.94 35.01 -6.54
N VAL A 108 -9.66 35.00 -5.42
CA VAL A 108 -10.46 33.83 -5.00
C VAL A 108 -11.86 33.98 -5.52
N LYS A 109 -12.35 32.96 -6.20
CA LYS A 109 -13.70 32.89 -6.76
C LYS A 109 -14.46 31.68 -6.22
N ASN A 110 -15.78 31.83 -6.04
CA ASN A 110 -16.65 30.69 -5.83
C ASN A 110 -16.70 29.85 -7.11
N ILE A 111 -16.54 28.53 -7.00
CA ILE A 111 -16.35 27.64 -8.16
C ILE A 111 -17.63 27.48 -8.98
N GLU A 112 -18.80 27.53 -8.36
CA GLU A 112 -20.09 27.35 -9.04
C GLU A 112 -20.63 28.65 -9.65
N THR A 113 -20.39 29.78 -8.97
CA THR A 113 -20.97 31.07 -9.38
C THR A 113 -20.00 31.97 -10.14
N GLY A 114 -18.69 31.75 -10.02
CA GLY A 114 -17.66 32.64 -10.54
C GLY A 114 -17.52 33.96 -9.77
N GLU A 115 -18.28 34.15 -8.68
CA GLU A 115 -18.26 35.38 -7.88
C GLU A 115 -16.91 35.53 -7.16
N ILE A 116 -16.37 36.77 -7.18
CA ILE A 116 -15.11 37.10 -6.52
C ILE A 116 -15.33 37.15 -5.00
N MET A 117 -14.60 36.32 -4.26
CA MET A 117 -14.56 36.32 -2.81
C MET A 117 -13.43 37.24 -2.33
N THR A 118 -13.76 38.27 -1.61
CA THR A 118 -12.77 39.28 -1.17
C THR A 118 -12.49 39.24 0.35
N ASP A 119 -12.88 38.18 1.02
CA ASP A 119 -12.67 38.03 2.49
C ASP A 119 -11.16 37.92 2.77
N PRO A 120 -10.57 38.85 3.56
CA PRO A 120 -9.15 38.82 3.90
C PRO A 120 -8.70 37.55 4.62
N THR A 121 -9.61 36.81 5.25
CA THR A 121 -9.29 35.52 5.88
C THR A 121 -9.01 34.44 4.85
N LEU A 122 -9.50 34.60 3.61
CA LEU A 122 -9.30 33.67 2.50
C LEU A 122 -8.14 34.10 1.59
N VAL A 123 -7.97 35.37 1.34
CA VAL A 123 -7.00 35.92 0.38
C VAL A 123 -5.76 36.53 1.02
N GLY A 124 -5.83 36.91 2.28
CA GLY A 124 -4.83 37.72 2.97
C GLY A 124 -4.84 39.19 2.51
N THR A 125 -3.76 39.88 2.79
CA THR A 125 -3.47 41.22 2.26
C THR A 125 -2.02 41.25 1.80
N LYS A 126 -1.59 42.32 1.14
CA LYS A 126 -0.19 42.45 0.70
C LYS A 126 0.83 42.31 1.82
N ASP A 127 0.45 42.68 3.03
CA ASP A 127 1.29 42.68 4.22
C ASP A 127 0.95 41.55 5.22
N GLN A 128 -0.01 40.69 4.89
CA GLN A 128 -0.44 39.62 5.79
C GLN A 128 -0.91 38.37 5.02
N GLN A 129 -0.22 37.27 5.24
CA GLN A 129 -0.56 35.97 4.70
C GLN A 129 -1.87 35.46 5.31
N PRO A 130 -2.75 34.81 4.51
CA PRO A 130 -3.94 34.15 5.05
C PRO A 130 -3.54 32.91 5.86
N ASP A 131 -4.40 32.44 6.76
CA ASP A 131 -4.27 31.10 7.32
C ASP A 131 -4.46 30.10 6.18
N PRO A 132 -3.52 29.18 5.90
CA PRO A 132 -3.60 28.28 4.77
C PRO A 132 -4.86 27.40 4.78
N LEU A 133 -5.39 27.08 5.97
CA LEU A 133 -6.59 26.25 6.11
C LEU A 133 -7.90 27.03 6.11
N ALA A 134 -7.89 28.36 6.02
CA ALA A 134 -9.10 29.15 6.00
C ALA A 134 -10.02 28.82 4.80
N LYS A 135 -9.41 28.52 3.63
CA LYS A 135 -10.15 28.17 2.39
C LYS A 135 -10.79 26.79 2.44
N THR A 136 -10.25 25.87 3.21
CA THR A 136 -10.74 24.51 3.35
C THR A 136 -11.58 24.31 4.62
N ASN A 137 -11.89 25.39 5.31
CA ASN A 137 -12.59 25.36 6.58
C ASN A 137 -11.92 24.41 7.62
N GLY A 138 -10.59 24.31 7.54
CA GLY A 138 -9.77 23.51 8.44
C GLY A 138 -9.54 22.05 8.02
N GLU A 139 -10.08 21.65 6.89
CA GLU A 139 -9.79 20.33 6.31
C GLU A 139 -8.57 20.40 5.39
N SER A 140 -7.80 19.32 5.32
CA SER A 140 -6.70 19.22 4.37
C SER A 140 -7.26 19.05 2.96
N PHE A 141 -6.75 19.86 2.03
CA PHE A 141 -7.15 19.85 0.64
C PHE A 141 -5.90 19.94 -0.25
N ILE A 142 -5.74 18.99 -1.17
CA ILE A 142 -4.65 19.02 -2.15
C ILE A 142 -5.10 19.90 -3.31
N PRO A 143 -4.44 21.06 -3.59
CA PRO A 143 -4.80 21.94 -4.69
C PRO A 143 -4.72 21.25 -6.06
N VAL A 144 -5.75 21.41 -6.90
CA VAL A 144 -5.83 20.81 -8.25
C VAL A 144 -6.10 21.89 -9.31
N SER A 145 -5.92 21.58 -10.57
CA SER A 145 -6.27 22.52 -11.65
C SER A 145 -7.79 22.62 -11.84
N ALA A 146 -8.27 23.80 -12.22
CA ALA A 146 -9.68 23.95 -12.55
C ALA A 146 -10.08 23.14 -13.79
N GLU A 147 -9.14 22.93 -14.73
CA GLU A 147 -9.32 22.06 -15.89
C GLU A 147 -9.64 20.62 -15.46
N ASP A 148 -8.88 20.05 -14.50
CA ASP A 148 -9.12 18.70 -14.00
C ASP A 148 -10.48 18.56 -13.33
N VAL A 149 -10.89 19.57 -12.53
CA VAL A 149 -12.21 19.57 -11.87
C VAL A 149 -13.34 19.65 -12.91
N LYS A 150 -13.21 20.52 -13.93
CA LYS A 150 -14.19 20.63 -15.02
C LYS A 150 -14.33 19.31 -15.77
N ASN A 151 -13.22 18.65 -16.08
CA ASN A 151 -13.23 17.35 -16.75
C ASN A 151 -13.92 16.28 -15.87
N ALA A 152 -13.59 16.22 -14.59
CA ALA A 152 -14.21 15.26 -13.68
C ALA A 152 -15.72 15.50 -13.49
N VAL A 153 -16.19 16.76 -13.43
CA VAL A 153 -17.60 17.12 -13.40
C VAL A 153 -18.31 16.73 -14.70
N ALA A 154 -17.67 16.94 -15.84
CA ALA A 154 -18.21 16.53 -17.14
C ALA A 154 -18.37 15.00 -17.23
N ASP A 155 -17.35 14.25 -16.82
CA ASP A 155 -17.38 12.79 -16.82
C ASP A 155 -18.46 12.24 -15.87
N ALA A 156 -18.65 12.84 -14.69
CA ALA A 156 -19.70 12.49 -13.74
C ALA A 156 -21.10 12.74 -14.33
N ASN A 157 -21.30 13.87 -14.99
CA ASN A 157 -22.57 14.22 -15.66
C ASN A 157 -22.87 13.29 -16.85
N ASP A 158 -21.88 12.89 -17.61
CA ASP A 158 -22.03 11.94 -18.72
C ASP A 158 -22.40 10.54 -18.20
N ALA A 159 -21.80 10.09 -17.10
CA ALA A 159 -22.13 8.83 -16.44
C ALA A 159 -23.58 8.82 -15.94
N ASN A 160 -24.02 9.88 -15.26
CA ASN A 160 -25.39 10.04 -14.78
C ASN A 160 -26.42 10.13 -15.93
N SER A 161 -26.04 10.74 -17.05
CA SER A 161 -26.90 10.79 -18.25
C SER A 161 -27.05 9.43 -18.93
N ALA A 162 -26.02 8.58 -18.88
CA ALA A 162 -26.05 7.22 -19.39
C ALA A 162 -26.91 6.29 -18.51
N GLU A 163 -26.88 6.45 -17.19
CA GLU A 163 -27.78 5.72 -16.27
C GLU A 163 -29.25 6.12 -16.44
N SER A 164 -29.53 7.42 -16.57
CA SER A 164 -30.91 7.89 -16.80
C SER A 164 -31.49 7.44 -18.14
N GLN A 165 -30.69 7.21 -19.15
CA GLN A 165 -31.13 6.63 -20.44
C GLN A 165 -31.33 5.11 -20.35
N SER A 166 -30.63 4.40 -19.47
CA SER A 166 -30.86 2.97 -19.24
C SER A 166 -32.11 2.70 -18.41
N GLU A 167 -32.47 3.60 -17.49
CA GLU A 167 -33.73 3.52 -16.72
C GLU A 167 -34.95 3.87 -17.56
N GLN A 168 -34.86 4.77 -18.54
CA GLN A 168 -35.95 5.12 -19.45
C GLN A 168 -36.28 4.02 -20.45
N SER A 169 -35.33 3.11 -20.76
CA SER A 169 -35.60 1.96 -21.61
C SER A 169 -36.30 0.80 -20.87
N ASP A 170 -36.22 0.75 -19.54
CA ASP A 170 -36.83 -0.30 -18.72
C ASP A 170 -38.22 0.10 -18.16
N ALA A 171 -38.59 1.38 -18.21
CA ALA A 171 -39.85 1.92 -17.69
C ALA A 171 -41.07 1.64 -18.58
N THR A 172 -40.89 1.06 -19.77
CA THR A 172 -41.99 0.82 -20.72
C THR A 172 -42.65 -0.58 -20.58
N VAL A 173 -42.23 -1.42 -19.64
CA VAL A 173 -42.71 -2.80 -19.53
C VAL A 173 -43.32 -3.14 -18.16
N LYS A 174 -43.37 -2.24 -17.18
CA LYS A 174 -44.00 -2.55 -15.88
C LYS A 174 -45.02 -1.54 -15.42
N GLN A 175 -46.18 -1.51 -16.07
CA GLN A 175 -47.42 -1.11 -15.43
C GLN A 175 -48.31 -2.35 -15.28
N SER A 176 -48.27 -2.98 -14.14
CA SER A 176 -49.36 -3.62 -13.42
C SER A 176 -48.79 -4.49 -12.30
N VAL A 177 -49.03 -4.11 -11.09
CA VAL A 177 -49.64 -4.84 -9.99
C VAL A 177 -49.36 -4.10 -8.68
N GLU A 178 -50.44 -3.76 -8.04
CA GLU A 178 -50.62 -3.00 -6.82
C GLU A 178 -50.01 -3.59 -5.55
N GLN A 179 -49.66 -2.64 -4.69
CA GLN A 179 -49.96 -2.50 -3.24
C GLN A 179 -50.20 -3.74 -2.39
N SER A 180 -49.44 -3.84 -1.32
CA SER A 180 -50.03 -3.83 0.04
C SER A 180 -48.97 -3.68 1.14
N SER A 181 -49.33 -2.79 2.04
CA SER A 181 -48.81 -2.39 3.31
C SER A 181 -48.48 -3.49 4.33
N LEU A 182 -47.52 -3.22 5.28
CA LEU A 182 -47.79 -3.02 6.71
C LEU A 182 -46.53 -3.08 7.58
N LYS A 183 -46.31 -1.98 8.26
CA LYS A 183 -45.93 -1.67 9.66
C LYS A 183 -45.26 -2.71 10.56
N SER A 184 -44.17 -2.23 11.19
CA SER A 184 -43.93 -2.17 12.65
C SER A 184 -43.46 -3.43 13.40
N ALA A 185 -42.35 -3.33 14.09
CA ALA A 185 -42.30 -3.24 15.56
C ALA A 185 -40.87 -3.24 16.10
N LYS A 186 -40.62 -2.34 17.03
CA LYS A 186 -39.47 -2.28 17.96
C LYS A 186 -39.60 -3.40 18.98
N SER A 187 -38.44 -3.97 19.40
CA SER A 187 -38.33 -4.54 20.74
C SER A 187 -36.91 -4.44 21.26
N ASN A 188 -36.78 -3.71 22.36
CA ASN A 188 -35.62 -3.70 23.26
C ASN A 188 -35.59 -4.99 24.11
N THR A 189 -34.42 -5.53 24.33
CA THR A 189 -34.16 -6.25 25.59
C THR A 189 -32.68 -6.11 25.98
N LYS A 190 -32.47 -5.50 27.15
CA LYS A 190 -31.23 -5.55 27.94
C LYS A 190 -31.15 -6.90 28.65
N THR A 191 -29.97 -7.49 28.77
CA THR A 191 -29.57 -8.19 30.00
C THR A 191 -28.05 -8.24 30.14
N ALA A 192 -27.59 -8.18 31.36
CA ALA A 192 -26.27 -7.87 31.86
C ALA A 192 -25.38 -9.09 32.15
N GLN A 193 -24.08 -8.80 32.17
CA GLN A 193 -22.99 -9.31 33.04
C GLN A 193 -22.75 -10.80 33.24
N SER A 194 -21.51 -11.20 32.94
CA SER A 194 -20.63 -11.76 33.98
C SER A 194 -19.15 -11.68 33.58
N GLN A 195 -18.34 -11.25 34.51
CA GLN A 195 -16.88 -11.14 34.47
C GLN A 195 -16.22 -12.50 34.53
N SER A 196 -15.15 -12.71 33.77
CA SER A 196 -14.05 -13.60 34.21
C SER A 196 -12.73 -13.01 33.69
N THR A 197 -11.90 -12.65 34.66
CA THR A 197 -10.52 -12.21 34.50
C THR A 197 -9.63 -13.34 33.99
N GLN A 198 -9.03 -13.17 32.84
CA GLN A 198 -7.74 -13.79 32.51
C GLN A 198 -6.90 -12.79 31.72
N SER A 199 -5.75 -12.43 32.27
CA SER A 199 -4.74 -11.57 31.67
C SER A 199 -4.10 -12.27 30.48
N ASN A 200 -4.49 -11.86 29.30
CA ASN A 200 -3.69 -12.02 28.09
C ASN A 200 -3.37 -10.62 27.60
N THR A 201 -2.11 -10.26 27.60
CA THR A 201 -1.58 -9.07 26.95
C THR A 201 -1.92 -9.15 25.46
N LYS A 202 -3.12 -8.70 25.11
CA LYS A 202 -3.47 -8.39 23.73
C LYS A 202 -2.63 -7.19 23.35
N VAL A 203 -1.79 -7.34 22.33
CA VAL A 203 -1.28 -6.21 21.58
C VAL A 203 -2.51 -5.47 21.06
N GLN A 204 -2.80 -4.32 21.67
CA GLN A 204 -3.91 -3.48 21.26
C GLN A 204 -3.50 -2.85 19.93
N THR A 205 -4.07 -3.35 18.85
CA THR A 205 -3.93 -2.71 17.54
C THR A 205 -4.69 -1.40 17.61
N ALA A 206 -3.98 -0.29 17.37
CA ALA A 206 -4.59 1.03 17.23
C ALA A 206 -5.75 0.95 16.23
N LYS A 207 -6.82 1.68 16.51
CA LYS A 207 -7.98 1.82 15.63
C LYS A 207 -7.71 2.72 14.40
N PHE A 208 -6.48 2.87 13.98
CA PHE A 208 -6.18 3.53 12.73
C PHE A 208 -6.81 2.74 11.60
N GLU A 209 -7.75 3.34 10.94
CA GLU A 209 -8.45 2.73 9.83
C GLU A 209 -7.57 2.74 8.58
N SER A 210 -7.80 1.77 7.70
CA SER A 210 -7.27 1.77 6.35
C SER A 210 -7.99 2.84 5.53
N ASN A 211 -7.35 3.38 4.49
CA ASN A 211 -8.09 4.29 3.64
C ASN A 211 -9.11 3.54 2.76
N GLU A 212 -10.06 4.27 2.21
CA GLU A 212 -11.12 3.73 1.37
C GLU A 212 -10.62 3.17 0.02
N TYR A 213 -9.39 3.54 -0.38
CA TYR A 213 -8.75 3.11 -1.63
C TYR A 213 -7.95 1.81 -1.50
N GLY A 214 -7.94 1.22 -0.31
CA GLY A 214 -7.34 -0.09 -0.07
C GLY A 214 -5.93 -0.07 0.50
N ALA A 215 -5.29 1.09 0.68
CA ALA A 215 -4.08 1.17 1.49
C ALA A 215 -4.43 0.85 2.95
N HIS A 216 -3.63 0.01 3.61
CA HIS A 216 -4.08 -0.62 4.84
C HIS A 216 -2.97 -0.97 5.83
N TRP A 217 -3.38 -1.10 7.09
CA TRP A 217 -2.54 -1.57 8.17
C TRP A 217 -2.45 -3.10 8.17
N GLY A 218 -1.26 -3.61 8.46
CA GLY A 218 -1.01 -5.04 8.53
C GLY A 218 0.21 -5.36 9.40
N THR A 219 0.76 -6.55 9.23
CA THR A 219 1.94 -7.03 9.96
C THR A 219 3.03 -7.41 8.98
N TYR A 220 4.24 -6.93 9.22
CA TYR A 220 5.45 -7.32 8.50
C TYR A 220 6.57 -7.58 9.51
N ASN A 221 7.24 -8.73 9.41
CA ASN A 221 8.29 -9.15 10.35
C ASN A 221 7.88 -9.04 11.83
N ASN A 222 6.67 -9.48 12.16
CA ASN A 222 6.05 -9.39 13.48
C ASN A 222 5.91 -7.96 14.03
N SER A 223 5.98 -6.97 13.18
CA SER A 223 5.79 -5.58 13.52
C SER A 223 4.62 -4.99 12.74
N LYS A 224 3.95 -3.99 13.33
CA LYS A 224 2.93 -3.22 12.64
C LYS A 224 3.52 -2.58 11.38
N ALA A 225 2.80 -2.62 10.27
CA ALA A 225 3.26 -2.12 8.98
C ALA A 225 2.10 -1.48 8.22
N PHE A 226 2.42 -0.67 7.21
CA PHE A 226 1.44 -0.08 6.32
C PHE A 226 1.75 -0.48 4.87
N PHE A 227 0.70 -0.82 4.14
CA PHE A 227 0.77 -1.35 2.79
C PHE A 227 -0.10 -0.54 1.84
N ASP A 228 0.26 -0.50 0.57
CA ASP A 228 -0.63 -0.05 -0.47
C ASP A 228 -1.74 -1.08 -0.78
N TYR A 229 -2.65 -0.76 -1.69
CA TYR A 229 -3.76 -1.63 -2.07
C TYR A 229 -3.31 -2.96 -2.71
N GLN A 230 -2.09 -3.03 -3.25
CA GLN A 230 -1.50 -4.23 -3.84
C GLN A 230 -0.71 -5.07 -2.83
N ASN A 231 -0.75 -4.72 -1.53
CA ASN A 231 0.08 -5.29 -0.48
C ASN A 231 1.60 -5.02 -0.66
N ASN A 232 1.98 -3.98 -1.40
CA ASN A 232 3.37 -3.54 -1.38
C ASN A 232 3.63 -2.81 -0.06
N LEU A 233 4.75 -3.14 0.56
CA LEU A 233 5.12 -2.56 1.83
C LEU A 233 5.50 -1.08 1.66
N PHE A 234 4.72 -0.19 2.27
CA PHE A 234 5.12 1.22 2.37
C PHE A 234 6.12 1.42 3.51
N VAL A 235 5.76 1.09 4.75
CA VAL A 235 6.66 1.17 5.91
C VAL A 235 6.51 -0.02 6.84
N GLN A 236 7.62 -0.47 7.41
CA GLN A 236 7.63 -1.45 8.49
C GLN A 236 7.88 -0.79 9.83
N GLN A 237 7.58 -1.48 10.94
CA GLN A 237 7.58 -0.93 12.29
C GLN A 237 6.76 0.37 12.38
N ALA A 238 5.64 0.37 11.67
CA ALA A 238 4.83 1.54 11.42
C ALA A 238 4.17 2.07 12.69
N LYS A 239 4.05 3.40 12.75
CA LYS A 239 3.37 4.15 13.78
C LYS A 239 2.17 4.90 13.19
N GLY A 240 1.03 4.82 13.87
CA GLY A 240 -0.13 5.64 13.57
C GLY A 240 0.07 7.05 14.15
N VAL A 241 0.19 8.01 13.26
CA VAL A 241 0.47 9.41 13.59
C VAL A 241 -0.66 10.27 13.04
N ILE A 242 -1.08 11.26 13.80
CA ILE A 242 -2.02 12.29 13.31
C ILE A 242 -1.27 13.60 13.10
N ASP A 243 -1.69 14.40 12.14
CA ASP A 243 -1.28 15.78 12.10
C ASP A 243 -2.45 16.70 12.39
N VAL A 244 -2.16 17.79 13.11
CA VAL A 244 -3.18 18.64 13.72
C VAL A 244 -2.77 20.10 13.73
N SER A 245 -3.77 20.96 13.71
CA SER A 245 -3.63 22.41 13.80
C SER A 245 -4.66 23.02 14.77
N GLY A 246 -4.80 24.33 14.74
CA GLY A 246 -5.84 25.06 15.47
C GLY A 246 -7.25 24.68 15.09
N TRP A 247 -7.46 24.07 13.93
CA TRP A 247 -8.76 23.70 13.39
C TRP A 247 -9.40 22.52 14.11
N GLN A 248 -8.63 21.55 14.64
CA GLN A 248 -9.16 20.49 15.48
C GLN A 248 -9.58 20.97 16.87
N GLY A 249 -9.44 22.26 17.17
CA GLY A 249 -9.87 22.86 18.42
C GLY A 249 -9.16 22.32 19.65
N ASP A 250 -9.91 22.02 20.71
CA ASP A 250 -9.39 21.47 21.95
C ASP A 250 -9.44 19.95 21.93
N ILE A 251 -8.31 19.33 21.62
CA ILE A 251 -8.15 17.88 21.56
C ILE A 251 -8.06 17.30 22.98
N ASP A 252 -8.82 16.24 23.26
CA ASP A 252 -8.61 15.37 24.44
C ASP A 252 -7.50 14.36 24.10
N TRP A 253 -6.26 14.78 24.28
CA TRP A 253 -5.10 13.97 23.98
C TRP A 253 -5.00 12.66 24.77
N ALA A 254 -5.62 12.59 25.93
CA ALA A 254 -5.66 11.34 26.70
C ALA A 254 -6.55 10.29 26.01
N LYS A 255 -7.72 10.73 25.48
CA LYS A 255 -8.57 9.86 24.68
C LYS A 255 -7.92 9.51 23.34
N ALA A 256 -7.34 10.47 22.64
CA ALA A 256 -6.66 10.23 21.37
C ALA A 256 -5.54 9.17 21.54
N LYS A 257 -4.74 9.28 22.58
CA LYS A 257 -3.72 8.26 22.91
C LYS A 257 -4.33 6.91 23.23
N ALA A 258 -5.43 6.85 23.97
CA ALA A 258 -6.13 5.61 24.32
C ALA A 258 -6.79 4.97 23.10
N ASP A 259 -7.21 5.76 22.12
CA ASP A 259 -7.76 5.30 20.84
C ASP A 259 -6.68 4.82 19.88
N GLY A 260 -5.40 5.04 20.17
CA GLY A 260 -4.28 4.44 19.45
C GLY A 260 -3.36 5.41 18.72
N VAL A 261 -3.45 6.71 18.99
CA VAL A 261 -2.48 7.68 18.48
C VAL A 261 -1.10 7.39 19.08
N GLU A 262 -0.14 7.08 18.22
CA GLU A 262 1.23 6.73 18.59
C GLU A 262 2.22 7.90 18.37
N GLY A 263 1.77 8.99 17.75
CA GLY A 263 2.54 10.19 17.53
C GLY A 263 1.71 11.32 16.95
N ALA A 264 2.28 12.52 16.90
CA ALA A 264 1.62 13.71 16.36
C ALA A 264 2.59 14.61 15.60
N ILE A 265 2.14 15.23 14.52
CA ILE A 265 2.81 16.36 13.86
C ILE A 265 1.94 17.59 14.06
N ILE A 266 2.44 18.61 14.73
CA ILE A 266 1.63 19.73 15.20
C ILE A 266 1.99 20.98 14.39
N ARG A 267 0.98 21.63 13.78
CA ARG A 267 1.23 22.91 13.12
C ARG A 267 1.79 23.93 14.12
N LEU A 268 3.01 24.39 13.90
CA LEU A 268 3.64 25.39 14.72
C LEU A 268 3.19 26.82 14.33
N GLY A 269 3.02 27.03 13.02
CA GLY A 269 2.60 28.27 12.42
C GLY A 269 2.74 28.28 10.91
N TYR A 270 2.73 29.45 10.31
CA TYR A 270 2.84 29.65 8.86
C TYR A 270 3.41 31.03 8.51
N GLY A 271 4.03 31.10 7.33
CA GLY A 271 4.53 32.34 6.74
C GLY A 271 5.65 33.03 7.54
N GLU A 272 5.94 34.26 7.16
CA GLU A 272 6.85 35.15 7.90
C GLU A 272 6.06 36.05 8.85
N GLY A 273 6.75 36.71 9.75
CA GLY A 273 6.15 37.70 10.68
C GLY A 273 5.54 37.06 11.93
N ASN A 274 5.95 35.81 12.25
CA ASN A 274 5.71 35.20 13.54
C ASN A 274 4.25 34.72 13.79
N ASN A 275 3.60 34.19 12.77
CA ASN A 275 2.24 33.69 12.84
C ASN A 275 2.18 32.28 13.46
N ALA A 276 2.03 32.20 14.79
CA ALA A 276 1.89 30.93 15.48
C ALA A 276 0.46 30.39 15.35
N ASP A 277 0.36 29.04 15.21
CA ASP A 277 -0.93 28.36 15.34
C ASP A 277 -1.51 28.53 16.76
N LYS A 278 -2.81 28.82 16.83
CA LYS A 278 -3.51 29.13 18.08
C LYS A 278 -3.50 28.01 19.12
N LYS A 279 -3.37 26.76 18.69
CA LYS A 279 -3.37 25.56 19.55
C LYS A 279 -1.99 24.89 19.68
N ALA A 280 -0.97 25.36 18.96
CA ALA A 280 0.37 24.76 18.97
C ALA A 280 0.93 24.53 20.36
N GLN A 281 0.98 25.59 21.19
CA GLN A 281 1.53 25.53 22.55
C GLN A 281 0.78 24.50 23.41
N ARG A 282 -0.56 24.50 23.34
CA ARG A 282 -1.40 23.56 24.09
C ARG A 282 -1.12 22.12 23.66
N ASN A 283 -1.15 21.86 22.35
CA ASN A 283 -0.97 20.52 21.78
C ASN A 283 0.43 19.97 22.11
N ILE A 284 1.49 20.80 21.98
CA ILE A 284 2.86 20.43 22.36
C ILE A 284 2.93 20.10 23.87
N SER A 285 2.32 20.93 24.73
CA SER A 285 2.34 20.70 26.17
C SER A 285 1.63 19.41 26.56
N GLU A 286 0.49 19.09 25.94
CA GLU A 286 -0.24 17.84 26.18
C GLU A 286 0.51 16.61 25.66
N CYS A 287 1.14 16.68 24.48
CA CYS A 287 1.98 15.62 23.99
C CYS A 287 3.15 15.34 24.94
N LYS A 288 3.82 16.37 25.43
CA LYS A 288 4.89 16.23 26.45
C LYS A 288 4.35 15.60 27.75
N ARG A 289 3.23 16.13 28.25
CA ARG A 289 2.61 15.63 29.49
C ARG A 289 2.24 14.14 29.43
N LEU A 290 1.73 13.70 28.27
CA LEU A 290 1.25 12.33 28.06
C LEU A 290 2.33 11.40 27.50
N GLY A 291 3.52 11.92 27.16
CA GLY A 291 4.59 11.14 26.52
C GLY A 291 4.18 10.65 25.15
N ILE A 292 3.46 11.46 24.37
CA ILE A 292 3.17 11.22 22.96
C ILE A 292 4.34 11.76 22.16
N PRO A 293 5.04 10.92 21.37
CA PRO A 293 6.09 11.38 20.46
C PRO A 293 5.54 12.42 19.48
N PHE A 294 6.23 13.55 19.30
CA PHE A 294 5.74 14.57 18.39
C PHE A 294 6.86 15.19 17.53
N GLY A 295 6.43 15.79 16.42
CA GLY A 295 7.14 16.75 15.60
C GLY A 295 6.27 17.96 15.37
N VAL A 296 6.74 18.89 14.57
CA VAL A 296 5.97 20.09 14.20
C VAL A 296 6.11 20.36 12.71
N TYR A 297 5.17 21.15 12.15
CA TYR A 297 5.30 21.65 10.79
C TYR A 297 5.05 23.15 10.71
N TRP A 298 5.65 23.79 9.70
CA TRP A 298 5.48 25.18 9.36
C TRP A 298 5.08 25.31 7.91
N TYR A 299 3.90 25.87 7.66
CA TYR A 299 3.40 26.10 6.31
C TYR A 299 4.11 27.30 5.71
N SER A 300 4.72 27.14 4.54
CA SER A 300 5.53 28.14 3.87
C SER A 300 4.75 29.01 2.92
N TYR A 301 5.03 30.31 2.97
CA TYR A 301 4.66 31.28 1.94
C TYR A 301 5.88 31.87 1.23
N ALA A 302 7.06 31.28 1.41
CA ALA A 302 8.30 31.81 0.86
C ALA A 302 8.31 31.75 -0.68
N ASP A 303 8.44 32.89 -1.31
CA ASP A 303 8.73 33.06 -2.74
C ASP A 303 10.21 33.32 -3.01
N THR A 304 10.99 33.64 -1.99
CA THR A 304 12.42 33.92 -2.03
C THR A 304 13.19 33.22 -0.91
N PRO A 305 14.49 32.96 -1.10
CA PRO A 305 15.33 32.42 -0.03
C PRO A 305 15.45 33.35 1.20
N SER A 306 15.21 34.65 1.06
CA SER A 306 15.22 35.59 2.19
C SER A 306 14.03 35.36 3.10
N ILE A 307 12.85 35.28 2.53
CA ILE A 307 11.58 34.98 3.27
C ILE A 307 11.70 33.61 3.95
N ALA A 308 12.21 32.61 3.25
CA ALA A 308 12.43 31.28 3.84
C ALA A 308 13.36 31.31 5.06
N LYS A 309 14.39 32.16 5.04
CA LYS A 309 15.27 32.35 6.18
C LYS A 309 14.56 33.03 7.36
N GLU A 310 13.67 33.97 7.08
CA GLU A 310 12.84 34.66 8.10
C GLU A 310 11.82 33.70 8.70
N GLU A 311 11.09 32.89 7.88
CA GLU A 311 10.26 31.82 8.36
C GLU A 311 11.04 30.83 9.26
N GLY A 312 12.27 30.48 8.88
CA GLY A 312 13.14 29.64 9.71
C GLY A 312 13.49 30.29 11.06
N ALA A 313 13.69 31.59 11.10
CA ALA A 313 13.93 32.33 12.35
C ALA A 313 12.67 32.39 13.23
N ASP A 314 11.49 32.52 12.63
CA ASP A 314 10.22 32.48 13.32
C ASP A 314 9.97 31.10 13.94
N VAL A 315 10.19 30.03 13.19
CA VAL A 315 10.14 28.65 13.70
C VAL A 315 11.01 28.48 14.94
N VAL A 316 12.29 28.92 14.88
CA VAL A 316 13.20 28.85 16.02
C VAL A 316 12.68 29.65 17.20
N THR A 317 12.14 30.84 16.96
CA THR A 317 11.54 31.68 17.99
C THR A 317 10.39 31.01 18.70
N LYS A 318 9.45 30.39 17.92
CA LYS A 318 8.31 29.70 18.47
C LYS A 318 8.67 28.43 19.21
N LEU A 319 9.61 27.62 18.68
CA LEU A 319 10.09 26.43 19.37
C LEU A 319 10.68 26.79 20.75
N LYS A 320 11.51 27.86 20.83
CA LYS A 320 12.05 28.35 22.09
C LYS A 320 10.96 28.87 23.01
N GLN A 321 10.03 29.67 22.49
CA GLN A 321 8.90 30.24 23.25
C GLN A 321 8.03 29.15 23.88
N PHE A 322 7.79 28.02 23.15
CA PHE A 322 6.99 26.91 23.63
C PHE A 322 7.81 25.86 24.39
N GLY A 323 9.07 26.16 24.67
CA GLY A 323 9.96 25.32 25.44
C GLY A 323 10.28 24.00 24.77
N VAL A 324 10.37 23.98 23.45
CA VAL A 324 10.71 22.78 22.66
C VAL A 324 12.21 22.77 22.38
N ASN A 325 12.92 21.82 23.00
CA ASN A 325 14.33 21.58 22.73
C ASN A 325 14.49 20.59 21.57
N PRO A 326 15.64 20.56 20.86
CA PRO A 326 15.88 19.58 19.83
C PRO A 326 15.68 18.12 20.25
N SER A 327 15.95 17.79 21.53
CA SER A 327 15.77 16.46 22.10
C SER A 327 14.31 16.06 22.36
N ASP A 328 13.39 17.01 22.36
CA ASP A 328 11.96 16.76 22.56
C ASP A 328 11.28 16.22 21.28
N LEU A 329 11.92 16.45 20.14
CA LEU A 329 11.36 16.16 18.81
C LEU A 329 11.65 14.73 18.38
N ALA A 330 10.67 13.85 18.50
CA ALA A 330 10.74 12.49 18.00
C ALA A 330 10.58 12.44 16.47
N TYR A 331 9.78 13.31 15.91
CA TYR A 331 9.62 13.55 14.47
C TYR A 331 10.30 14.87 14.08
N PRO A 332 10.60 15.08 12.79
CA PRO A 332 11.21 16.31 12.31
C PRO A 332 10.41 17.59 12.62
N VAL A 333 11.12 18.72 12.52
CA VAL A 333 10.50 20.00 12.16
C VAL A 333 10.33 19.97 10.65
N TYR A 334 9.10 19.92 10.16
CA TYR A 334 8.80 19.86 8.74
C TYR A 334 8.63 21.24 8.14
N TYR A 335 9.23 21.44 6.97
CA TYR A 335 8.92 22.55 6.09
C TYR A 335 7.84 22.08 5.14
N ASP A 336 6.65 22.64 5.30
CA ASP A 336 5.46 22.27 4.55
C ASP A 336 5.38 23.17 3.30
N LEU A 337 5.59 22.56 2.15
CA LEU A 337 5.70 23.22 0.86
C LEU A 337 4.56 22.77 -0.05
N GLU A 338 3.62 23.66 -0.25
CA GLU A 338 2.43 23.41 -1.06
C GLU A 338 2.19 24.57 -2.03
N LYS A 339 1.23 24.41 -2.93
CA LYS A 339 0.74 25.52 -3.76
C LYS A 339 -0.08 26.46 -2.88
N TRP A 340 0.42 27.65 -2.68
CA TRP A 340 -0.23 28.67 -1.85
C TRP A 340 -0.69 29.87 -2.67
N THR A 341 -1.54 30.71 -2.06
CA THR A 341 -2.02 31.97 -2.63
C THR A 341 -1.92 33.07 -1.61
N TRP A 342 -1.34 34.18 -2.02
CA TRP A 342 -1.21 35.38 -1.19
C TRP A 342 -1.23 36.62 -2.09
N GLU A 343 -2.02 37.65 -1.74
CA GLU A 343 -2.21 38.83 -2.56
C GLU A 343 -0.88 39.52 -2.92
N GLY A 344 -0.63 39.68 -4.20
CA GLY A 344 0.60 40.33 -4.71
C GLY A 344 1.83 39.42 -4.79
N HIS A 345 1.75 38.16 -4.35
CA HIS A 345 2.82 37.17 -4.35
C HIS A 345 2.43 35.94 -5.17
N LYS A 346 3.43 35.19 -5.62
CA LYS A 346 3.22 33.91 -6.36
C LYS A 346 4.22 32.85 -5.88
N PRO A 347 3.78 31.60 -5.69
CA PRO A 347 4.72 30.53 -5.39
C PRO A 347 5.69 30.35 -6.56
N PRO A 348 6.96 30.05 -6.30
CA PRO A 348 7.92 29.71 -7.34
C PRO A 348 7.50 28.45 -8.11
N THR A 349 7.90 28.37 -9.37
CA THR A 349 7.73 27.16 -10.21
C THR A 349 9.06 26.51 -10.58
N ASP A 350 10.18 27.22 -10.36
CA ASP A 350 11.53 26.69 -10.61
C ASP A 350 12.04 25.83 -9.47
N PRO A 351 12.34 24.55 -9.69
CA PRO A 351 12.87 23.65 -8.68
C PRO A 351 14.17 24.13 -8.03
N ASN A 352 15.02 24.87 -8.75
CA ASN A 352 16.25 25.44 -8.18
C ASN A 352 15.95 26.58 -7.20
N MET A 353 14.92 27.37 -7.48
CA MET A 353 14.46 28.41 -6.55
C MET A 353 13.97 27.76 -5.25
N TYR A 354 13.12 26.73 -5.35
CA TYR A 354 12.67 25.99 -4.17
C TYR A 354 13.81 25.31 -3.42
N ASN A 355 14.80 24.77 -4.12
CA ASN A 355 15.96 24.22 -3.45
C ASN A 355 16.73 25.29 -2.63
N ASN A 356 16.85 26.50 -3.16
CA ASN A 356 17.46 27.61 -2.42
C ASN A 356 16.60 28.04 -1.21
N ILE A 357 15.30 28.09 -1.36
CA ILE A 357 14.33 28.34 -0.28
C ILE A 357 14.51 27.30 0.83
N VAL A 358 14.44 26.02 0.52
CA VAL A 358 14.61 24.93 1.49
C VAL A 358 15.96 25.03 2.21
N ASN A 359 17.04 25.25 1.48
CA ASN A 359 18.37 25.31 2.07
C ASN A 359 18.56 26.50 3.02
N ASN A 360 17.94 27.64 2.74
CA ASN A 360 17.98 28.81 3.63
C ASN A 360 17.18 28.59 4.92
N TRP A 361 15.99 27.99 4.82
CA TRP A 361 15.21 27.59 5.98
C TRP A 361 15.97 26.57 6.85
N TYR A 362 16.51 25.51 6.25
CA TYR A 362 17.33 24.51 6.93
C TYR A 362 18.52 25.13 7.66
N SER A 363 19.23 26.06 7.00
CA SER A 363 20.39 26.74 7.58
C SER A 363 20.01 27.53 8.83
N ALA A 364 18.86 28.20 8.84
CA ALA A 364 18.39 28.97 10.00
C ALA A 364 18.16 28.05 11.22
N LEU A 365 17.44 26.91 11.02
CA LEU A 365 17.16 25.97 12.10
C LEU A 365 18.41 25.22 12.56
N GLN A 366 19.28 24.79 11.64
CA GLN A 366 20.51 24.07 11.97
C GLN A 366 21.48 24.97 12.78
N SER A 367 21.57 26.26 12.45
CA SER A 367 22.35 27.24 13.19
C SER A 367 21.84 27.40 14.62
N ALA A 368 20.56 27.20 14.87
CA ALA A 368 19.94 27.24 16.20
C ALA A 368 19.98 25.85 16.93
N GLY A 369 20.56 24.82 16.31
CA GLY A 369 20.76 23.50 16.92
C GLY A 369 19.68 22.48 16.56
N TYR A 370 18.63 22.84 15.80
CA TYR A 370 17.60 21.91 15.34
C TYR A 370 18.07 21.19 14.08
N LYS A 371 18.40 19.91 14.20
CA LYS A 371 18.97 19.10 13.10
C LYS A 371 18.01 18.05 12.55
N ASN A 372 16.96 17.69 13.31
CA ASN A 372 15.93 16.77 12.88
C ASN A 372 14.91 17.55 12.05
N LEU A 373 15.18 17.68 10.74
CA LEU A 373 14.40 18.48 9.79
C LEU A 373 13.90 17.60 8.65
N GLY A 374 12.76 17.93 8.06
CA GLY A 374 12.19 17.26 6.92
C GLY A 374 11.42 18.21 6.01
N VAL A 375 11.13 17.76 4.80
CA VAL A 375 10.19 18.42 3.89
C VAL A 375 8.91 17.58 3.85
N TYR A 376 7.77 18.28 3.90
CA TYR A 376 6.45 17.75 3.57
C TYR A 376 5.93 18.44 2.33
N SER A 377 5.24 17.67 1.51
CA SER A 377 4.43 18.15 0.38
C SER A 377 3.49 17.03 -0.08
N TYR A 378 2.74 17.27 -1.15
CA TYR A 378 1.96 16.24 -1.84
C TYR A 378 2.61 15.83 -3.17
N THR A 379 2.22 14.66 -3.69
CA THR A 379 2.92 13.98 -4.79
C THR A 379 3.02 14.85 -6.04
N SER A 380 1.93 15.46 -6.51
CA SER A 380 1.94 16.27 -7.74
C SER A 380 2.85 17.50 -7.62
N TYR A 381 2.92 18.14 -6.45
CA TYR A 381 3.81 19.27 -6.24
C TYR A 381 5.30 18.88 -6.21
N LEU A 382 5.59 17.69 -5.64
CA LEU A 382 6.94 17.10 -5.69
C LEU A 382 7.38 16.74 -7.10
N GLN A 383 6.45 16.30 -7.95
CA GLN A 383 6.73 15.96 -9.35
C GLN A 383 6.85 17.20 -10.26
N GLY A 384 6.39 18.35 -9.82
CA GLY A 384 6.42 19.63 -10.50
C GLY A 384 7.43 20.62 -9.89
N PRO A 385 6.95 21.69 -9.19
CA PRO A 385 7.79 22.77 -8.69
C PRO A 385 8.91 22.34 -7.72
N LEU A 386 8.71 21.23 -6.99
CA LEU A 386 9.71 20.70 -6.05
C LEU A 386 10.59 19.59 -6.64
N LYS A 387 10.58 19.37 -7.94
CA LYS A 387 11.34 18.31 -8.61
C LYS A 387 12.85 18.59 -8.61
N HIS A 388 13.48 18.42 -7.45
CA HIS A 388 14.92 18.61 -7.26
C HIS A 388 15.49 17.51 -6.34
N ALA A 389 16.66 16.96 -6.71
CA ALA A 389 17.27 15.83 -5.99
C ALA A 389 17.54 16.14 -4.50
N ASP A 390 18.00 17.36 -4.18
CA ASP A 390 18.28 17.77 -2.80
C ASP A 390 17.01 17.98 -1.97
N ILE A 391 15.89 18.35 -2.60
CA ILE A 391 14.58 18.41 -1.95
C ILE A 391 14.09 16.98 -1.69
N TYR A 392 14.19 16.09 -2.66
CA TYR A 392 13.79 14.68 -2.52
C TYR A 392 14.57 13.98 -1.40
N ALA A 393 15.89 14.26 -1.27
CA ALA A 393 16.71 13.73 -0.18
C ALA A 393 16.27 14.20 1.22
N LYS A 394 15.52 15.31 1.30
CA LYS A 394 14.98 15.90 2.52
C LYS A 394 13.48 15.56 2.73
N THR A 395 12.81 15.05 1.69
CA THR A 395 11.37 14.72 1.75
C THR A 395 11.17 13.41 2.48
N THR A 396 10.53 13.48 3.62
CA THR A 396 10.23 12.29 4.45
C THR A 396 8.78 12.19 4.87
N TRP A 397 7.92 13.09 4.43
CA TRP A 397 6.50 13.06 4.69
C TRP A 397 5.75 13.57 3.46
N VAL A 398 4.80 12.77 2.94
CA VAL A 398 4.09 13.08 1.70
C VAL A 398 2.61 12.78 1.87
N ALA A 399 1.76 13.71 1.41
CA ALA A 399 0.33 13.48 1.28
C ALA A 399 0.01 12.84 -0.08
N GLN A 400 -0.82 11.83 0.00
CA GLN A 400 -1.51 11.24 -1.14
C GLN A 400 -2.75 10.49 -0.66
N TYR A 401 -3.92 10.98 -1.03
CA TYR A 401 -5.19 10.37 -0.67
C TYR A 401 -5.60 9.38 -1.75
N GLY A 402 -4.97 8.21 -1.76
CA GLY A 402 -5.14 7.24 -2.83
C GLY A 402 -4.77 5.82 -2.44
N ALA A 403 -4.80 4.92 -3.42
CA ALA A 403 -4.55 3.51 -3.22
C ALA A 403 -3.08 3.17 -2.96
N ARG A 404 -2.16 4.00 -3.49
CA ARG A 404 -0.71 3.84 -3.34
C ARG A 404 -0.01 5.18 -3.23
N MET A 405 1.20 5.18 -2.70
CA MET A 405 2.09 6.33 -2.71
C MET A 405 2.73 6.47 -4.10
N GLY A 406 2.54 7.63 -4.73
CA GLY A 406 3.14 7.96 -6.04
C GLY A 406 4.54 8.56 -5.97
N PHE A 407 5.01 8.94 -4.79
CA PHE A 407 6.37 9.40 -4.56
C PHE A 407 7.23 8.25 -4.02
N ASP A 408 8.21 7.80 -4.78
CA ASP A 408 9.05 6.65 -4.50
C ASP A 408 10.48 7.01 -4.02
N SER A 409 10.86 8.29 -4.12
CA SER A 409 12.22 8.76 -3.83
C SER A 409 12.52 8.94 -2.34
N PHE A 410 11.80 8.25 -1.45
CA PHE A 410 12.10 8.28 -0.03
C PHE A 410 13.45 7.61 0.28
N PRO A 411 14.34 8.30 1.02
CA PRO A 411 15.68 7.78 1.26
C PRO A 411 15.71 6.55 2.18
N THR A 412 14.72 6.43 3.09
CA THR A 412 14.71 5.39 4.14
C THR A 412 13.30 4.98 4.56
N ASN A 413 13.19 4.01 5.48
CA ASN A 413 11.92 3.70 6.16
C ASN A 413 11.47 4.82 7.14
N SER A 414 12.31 5.81 7.42
CA SER A 414 11.94 7.02 8.18
C SER A 414 11.14 7.95 7.27
N ARG A 415 9.95 7.53 6.90
CA ARG A 415 9.05 8.20 5.98
C ARG A 415 7.62 8.12 6.46
N GLY A 416 6.79 9.07 6.09
CA GLY A 416 5.38 9.14 6.42
C GLY A 416 4.52 9.29 5.18
N TRP A 417 3.40 8.62 5.18
CA TRP A 417 2.33 8.79 4.22
C TRP A 417 1.10 9.33 4.94
N GLN A 418 0.70 10.57 4.63
CA GLN A 418 -0.61 11.10 4.99
C GLN A 418 -1.60 10.49 3.99
N TYR A 419 -2.33 9.47 4.44
CA TYR A 419 -3.11 8.61 3.55
C TYR A 419 -4.61 8.91 3.56
N THR A 420 -5.09 9.73 4.47
CA THR A 420 -6.47 10.22 4.52
C THR A 420 -6.55 11.51 5.33
N SER A 421 -7.48 12.40 4.94
CA SER A 421 -7.85 13.62 5.65
C SER A 421 -9.21 13.53 6.38
N THR A 422 -9.87 12.37 6.27
CA THR A 422 -11.21 12.16 6.85
C THR A 422 -11.21 11.21 8.05
N GLY A 423 -10.04 10.97 8.64
CA GLY A 423 -9.87 10.09 9.78
C GLY A 423 -10.70 10.50 10.99
N LYS A 424 -11.04 9.54 11.84
CA LYS A 424 -11.77 9.78 13.11
C LYS A 424 -10.94 9.21 14.26
N VAL A 425 -10.77 10.03 15.29
CA VAL A 425 -10.03 9.68 16.52
C VAL A 425 -10.83 10.13 17.73
N ASP A 426 -11.00 9.25 18.71
CA ASP A 426 -11.67 9.60 19.96
C ASP A 426 -10.93 10.76 20.65
N GLY A 427 -11.68 11.79 21.05
CA GLY A 427 -11.11 13.00 21.66
C GLY A 427 -10.83 14.15 20.69
N ILE A 428 -11.06 13.93 19.39
CA ILE A 428 -11.02 14.97 18.35
C ILE A 428 -12.42 15.16 17.78
N SER A 429 -12.83 16.40 17.63
CA SER A 429 -14.10 16.75 16.97
C SER A 429 -13.85 16.98 15.48
N GLY A 430 -14.63 16.34 14.63
CA GLY A 430 -14.47 16.45 13.16
C GLY A 430 -13.47 15.46 12.59
N ASN A 431 -12.89 15.82 11.46
CA ASN A 431 -11.89 15.04 10.74
C ASN A 431 -10.48 15.32 11.25
N VAL A 432 -9.61 14.36 11.07
CA VAL A 432 -8.18 14.51 11.34
C VAL A 432 -7.36 13.75 10.31
N ASP A 433 -6.25 14.33 9.93
CA ASP A 433 -5.31 13.71 9.00
C ASP A 433 -4.60 12.54 9.67
N MET A 434 -4.66 11.37 9.00
CA MET A 434 -4.01 10.16 9.49
C MET A 434 -2.80 9.80 8.65
N ASN A 435 -1.75 9.39 9.35
CA ASN A 435 -0.48 9.09 8.75
C ASN A 435 0.06 7.73 9.19
N ALA A 436 0.73 7.05 8.28
CA ALA A 436 1.56 5.89 8.57
C ALA A 436 3.03 6.29 8.49
N PHE A 437 3.70 6.38 9.65
CA PHE A 437 5.13 6.67 9.73
C PHE A 437 5.94 5.42 10.04
N GLY A 438 7.03 5.20 9.30
CA GLY A 438 7.98 4.16 9.61
C GLY A 438 8.91 4.54 10.77
N ASN A 439 9.47 3.54 11.44
CA ASN A 439 10.47 3.77 12.46
C ASN A 439 11.77 4.28 11.81
N LYS A 440 12.23 5.46 12.24
CA LYS A 440 13.45 6.07 11.71
C LYS A 440 14.72 5.26 12.00
N ALA A 441 14.69 4.37 12.97
CA ALA A 441 15.80 3.46 13.26
C ALA A 441 15.95 2.33 12.24
N TYR A 442 14.97 2.17 11.33
CA TYR A 442 15.00 1.15 10.29
C TYR A 442 15.39 1.76 8.94
N VAL A 443 16.41 1.23 8.31
CA VAL A 443 16.89 1.65 6.98
C VAL A 443 16.71 0.51 5.99
N ASN A 444 16.01 0.74 4.88
CA ASN A 444 15.86 -0.24 3.81
C ASN A 444 17.22 -0.52 3.16
N GLY A 445 17.78 -1.70 3.42
CA GLY A 445 18.96 -2.22 2.70
C GLY A 445 20.25 -1.42 2.82
N GLY A 446 20.27 -0.35 3.58
CA GLY A 446 21.45 0.50 3.77
C GLY A 446 22.26 0.07 5.00
N SER A 447 23.58 0.07 4.86
CA SER A 447 24.47 0.04 6.01
C SER A 447 24.42 1.41 6.69
N SER A 448 23.62 1.54 7.74
CA SER A 448 23.70 2.72 8.59
C SER A 448 24.09 2.31 10.01
N ASN A 449 24.80 3.19 10.69
CA ASN A 449 25.14 3.04 12.11
C ASN A 449 23.93 3.28 13.03
N ASP A 450 22.75 3.44 12.48
CA ASP A 450 21.54 3.52 13.26
C ASP A 450 21.23 2.13 13.86
N LEU A 451 20.91 2.10 15.13
CA LEU A 451 20.55 0.90 15.88
C LEU A 451 19.26 0.29 15.30
N GLN A 452 19.40 -0.35 14.15
CA GLN A 452 18.35 -1.15 13.57
C GLN A 452 18.02 -2.26 14.58
N ALA A 453 16.78 -2.32 15.02
CA ALA A 453 16.32 -3.49 15.77
C ALA A 453 16.51 -4.69 14.82
N ALA A 454 17.52 -5.51 15.10
CA ALA A 454 17.88 -6.63 14.25
C ALA A 454 16.67 -7.54 14.09
N ILE A 455 16.31 -7.83 12.84
CA ILE A 455 15.25 -8.78 12.55
C ILE A 455 15.72 -10.15 13.01
N ASP A 456 15.04 -10.72 14.01
CA ASP A 456 15.30 -12.07 14.48
C ASP A 456 14.20 -13.01 13.98
N VAL A 457 14.44 -13.64 12.83
CA VAL A 457 13.47 -14.55 12.20
C VAL A 457 13.16 -15.78 13.06
N ARG A 458 14.02 -16.12 14.02
CA ARG A 458 13.79 -17.24 14.94
C ARG A 458 12.61 -16.98 15.89
N LYS A 459 12.25 -15.70 16.09
CA LYS A 459 11.11 -15.27 16.91
C LYS A 459 9.81 -15.17 16.12
N MET A 460 9.88 -15.29 14.80
CA MET A 460 8.70 -15.24 13.93
C MET A 460 7.92 -16.56 13.99
N THR A 461 6.65 -16.52 13.60
CA THR A 461 5.80 -17.71 13.54
C THR A 461 6.42 -18.77 12.65
N ALA A 462 6.62 -19.96 13.21
CA ALA A 462 7.07 -21.11 12.44
C ALA A 462 5.91 -21.67 11.61
N VAL A 463 6.14 -21.84 10.32
CA VAL A 463 5.17 -22.41 9.39
C VAL A 463 5.42 -23.91 9.25
N THR A 464 4.34 -24.70 9.35
CA THR A 464 4.40 -26.13 9.08
C THR A 464 3.72 -26.42 7.75
N ILE A 465 4.47 -26.91 6.76
CA ILE A 465 3.93 -27.42 5.51
C ILE A 465 3.96 -28.95 5.51
N PRO A 466 3.06 -29.63 4.78
CA PRO A 466 3.10 -31.09 4.61
C PRO A 466 4.43 -31.53 3.99
N ASN A 467 4.85 -32.76 4.29
CA ASN A 467 5.95 -33.37 3.51
C ASN A 467 5.49 -33.56 2.05
N GLY A 468 6.36 -33.24 1.12
CA GLY A 468 6.05 -33.27 -0.30
C GLY A 468 7.06 -32.54 -1.15
N SER A 469 6.79 -32.47 -2.44
CA SER A 469 7.66 -31.77 -3.41
C SER A 469 7.10 -30.38 -3.71
N TYR A 470 7.99 -29.40 -3.74
CA TYR A 470 7.64 -27.97 -3.85
C TYR A 470 8.60 -27.25 -4.81
N TYR A 471 8.09 -26.17 -5.39
CA TYR A 471 8.90 -25.08 -5.95
C TYR A 471 9.14 -24.03 -4.87
N ILE A 472 10.33 -23.42 -4.89
CA ILE A 472 10.70 -22.29 -4.02
C ILE A 472 10.83 -21.08 -4.92
N ASN A 473 9.79 -20.26 -4.96
CA ASN A 473 9.72 -19.09 -5.85
C ASN A 473 10.13 -17.83 -5.10
N VAL A 474 10.82 -16.90 -5.76
CA VAL A 474 11.17 -15.61 -5.16
C VAL A 474 9.93 -14.71 -5.14
N ARG A 475 9.63 -14.07 -4.02
CA ARG A 475 8.45 -13.21 -3.85
C ARG A 475 8.44 -12.02 -4.81
N SER A 476 9.59 -11.42 -5.07
CA SER A 476 9.72 -10.30 -6.00
C SER A 476 9.58 -10.69 -7.48
N LYS A 477 9.63 -11.99 -7.81
CA LYS A 477 9.43 -12.53 -9.17
C LYS A 477 8.95 -13.97 -9.09
N VAL A 478 7.68 -14.18 -8.79
CA VAL A 478 7.11 -15.52 -8.53
C VAL A 478 7.15 -16.49 -9.73
N ALA A 479 7.32 -15.98 -10.95
CA ALA A 479 7.56 -16.81 -12.12
C ALA A 479 8.98 -17.42 -12.18
N SER A 480 9.84 -17.09 -11.21
CA SER A 480 11.19 -17.60 -11.11
C SER A 480 11.38 -18.41 -9.84
N SER A 481 12.10 -19.51 -9.92
CA SER A 481 12.34 -20.45 -8.82
C SER A 481 13.81 -20.59 -8.49
N VAL A 482 14.09 -21.05 -7.29
CA VAL A 482 15.37 -21.64 -6.92
C VAL A 482 15.64 -22.83 -7.86
N ASP A 483 16.83 -22.86 -8.43
CA ASP A 483 17.20 -23.79 -9.50
C ASP A 483 18.60 -24.35 -9.29
N ILE A 484 18.80 -25.60 -9.67
CA ILE A 484 20.13 -26.21 -9.78
C ILE A 484 20.64 -26.02 -11.21
N PRO A 485 21.68 -25.20 -11.44
CA PRO A 485 22.20 -24.89 -12.77
C PRO A 485 22.41 -26.13 -13.63
N GLY A 486 21.83 -26.12 -14.83
CA GLY A 486 21.94 -27.21 -15.79
C GLY A 486 21.41 -28.57 -15.32
N GLY A 487 20.64 -28.61 -14.22
CA GLY A 487 20.21 -29.87 -13.63
C GLY A 487 21.35 -30.73 -13.11
N SER A 488 22.48 -30.12 -12.71
CA SER A 488 23.66 -30.81 -12.20
C SER A 488 23.33 -31.81 -11.10
N ALA A 489 23.99 -32.96 -11.09
CA ALA A 489 23.98 -33.93 -10.01
C ALA A 489 25.24 -33.88 -9.12
N ALA A 490 26.15 -32.94 -9.39
CA ALA A 490 27.42 -32.83 -8.66
C ALA A 490 27.20 -32.18 -7.28
N ASP A 491 28.01 -32.59 -6.29
CA ASP A 491 28.14 -31.86 -5.02
C ASP A 491 28.70 -30.46 -5.26
N SER A 492 28.49 -29.58 -4.31
CA SER A 492 28.97 -28.19 -4.35
C SER A 492 28.47 -27.36 -5.53
N THR A 493 27.35 -27.76 -6.16
CA THR A 493 26.68 -26.93 -7.16
C THR A 493 25.90 -25.83 -6.47
N ALA A 494 26.33 -24.58 -6.62
CA ALA A 494 25.63 -23.42 -6.06
C ALA A 494 24.24 -23.26 -6.69
N ILE A 495 23.25 -22.91 -5.89
CA ILE A 495 21.90 -22.63 -6.37
C ILE A 495 21.81 -21.25 -7.01
N GLN A 496 20.87 -21.10 -7.91
CA GLN A 496 20.57 -19.85 -8.63
C GLN A 496 19.08 -19.56 -8.68
N LEU A 497 18.73 -18.35 -9.09
CA LEU A 497 17.39 -18.01 -9.56
C LEU A 497 17.29 -18.33 -11.05
N TYR A 498 16.20 -18.93 -11.49
CA TYR A 498 15.93 -19.16 -12.90
C TYR A 498 14.45 -19.10 -13.20
N SER A 499 14.07 -18.66 -14.41
CA SER A 499 12.67 -18.68 -14.86
C SER A 499 12.07 -20.06 -14.69
N GLY A 500 10.84 -20.11 -14.20
CA GLY A 500 10.12 -21.35 -14.00
C GLY A 500 9.99 -22.15 -15.28
N ASN A 501 10.49 -23.39 -15.26
CA ASN A 501 10.45 -24.32 -16.41
C ASN A 501 9.84 -25.68 -16.05
N GLY A 502 9.41 -25.87 -14.79
CA GLY A 502 8.79 -27.10 -14.31
C GLY A 502 9.74 -28.30 -14.21
N SER A 503 11.04 -28.11 -14.41
CA SER A 503 12.01 -29.20 -14.37
C SER A 503 12.23 -29.73 -12.94
N LYS A 504 12.74 -30.97 -12.85
CA LYS A 504 13.11 -31.56 -11.55
C LYS A 504 14.26 -30.81 -10.86
N ALA A 505 15.04 -30.04 -11.60
CA ALA A 505 16.09 -29.17 -11.06
C ALA A 505 15.55 -28.03 -10.20
N GLN A 506 14.28 -27.65 -10.41
CA GLN A 506 13.56 -26.62 -9.66
C GLN A 506 12.62 -27.19 -8.60
N GLN A 507 12.50 -28.52 -8.50
CA GLN A 507 11.64 -29.19 -7.54
C GLN A 507 12.45 -29.65 -6.34
N PHE A 508 11.91 -29.42 -5.14
CA PHE A 508 12.56 -29.78 -3.88
C PHE A 508 11.58 -30.53 -2.98
N THR A 509 11.99 -31.70 -2.48
CA THR A 509 11.25 -32.46 -1.49
C THR A 509 11.56 -31.93 -0.10
N PHE A 510 10.53 -31.50 0.60
CA PHE A 510 10.58 -31.04 1.96
C PHE A 510 10.19 -32.18 2.91
N THR A 511 11.08 -32.56 3.80
CA THR A 511 10.84 -33.57 4.83
C THR A 511 11.01 -32.96 6.21
N ARG A 512 9.89 -32.85 6.95
CA ARG A 512 9.89 -32.25 8.29
C ARG A 512 10.60 -33.16 9.27
N GLN A 513 11.47 -32.56 10.09
CA GLN A 513 12.23 -33.23 11.14
C GLN A 513 11.53 -33.08 12.49
N SER A 514 11.97 -33.84 13.49
CA SER A 514 11.40 -33.83 14.84
C SER A 514 11.57 -32.49 15.58
N ASP A 515 12.60 -31.72 15.24
CA ASP A 515 12.86 -30.38 15.77
C ASP A 515 12.06 -29.27 15.09
N GLY A 516 11.23 -29.63 14.10
CA GLY A 516 10.42 -28.70 13.33
C GLY A 516 11.12 -28.09 12.11
N SER A 517 12.40 -28.36 11.92
CA SER A 517 13.12 -28.00 10.69
C SER A 517 12.71 -28.91 9.52
N TYR A 518 13.15 -28.54 8.33
CA TYR A 518 13.01 -29.33 7.12
C TYR A 518 14.38 -29.71 6.55
N GLU A 519 14.52 -30.94 6.12
CA GLU A 519 15.50 -31.29 5.12
C GLU A 519 14.89 -31.04 3.73
N ILE A 520 15.56 -30.24 2.92
CA ILE A 520 15.10 -29.81 1.59
C ILE A 520 16.00 -30.47 0.56
N VAL A 521 15.46 -31.40 -0.24
CA VAL A 521 16.23 -32.23 -1.16
C VAL A 521 15.79 -31.98 -2.59
N ASN A 522 16.73 -31.68 -3.49
CA ASN A 522 16.43 -31.51 -4.90
C ASN A 522 15.95 -32.81 -5.54
N VAL A 523 14.84 -32.78 -6.27
CA VAL A 523 14.19 -33.97 -6.86
C VAL A 523 15.04 -34.60 -7.99
N ASN A 524 15.83 -33.78 -8.70
CA ASN A 524 16.67 -34.29 -9.79
C ASN A 524 17.91 -35.02 -9.27
N SER A 525 18.61 -34.42 -8.32
CA SER A 525 19.94 -34.93 -7.86
C SER A 525 19.87 -35.81 -6.61
N GLY A 526 18.76 -35.72 -5.85
CA GLY A 526 18.63 -36.35 -4.52
C GLY A 526 19.51 -35.73 -3.43
N LYS A 527 20.12 -34.56 -3.70
CA LYS A 527 21.02 -33.87 -2.79
C LYS A 527 20.28 -32.80 -1.97
N ALA A 528 20.77 -32.56 -0.75
CA ALA A 528 20.19 -31.57 0.16
C ALA A 528 20.62 -30.15 -0.20
N LEU A 529 19.71 -29.18 0.06
CA LEU A 529 20.01 -27.77 0.10
C LEU A 529 20.92 -27.52 1.31
N ASP A 530 22.09 -26.97 1.07
CA ASP A 530 23.23 -26.99 1.99
C ASP A 530 23.93 -25.64 2.05
N VAL A 531 24.26 -25.18 3.26
CA VAL A 531 25.16 -24.04 3.44
C VAL A 531 26.60 -24.55 3.35
N CYS A 532 27.34 -24.10 2.34
CA CYS A 532 28.69 -24.55 2.05
C CYS A 532 29.58 -24.54 3.29
N ASN A 533 30.16 -25.69 3.64
CA ASN A 533 31.02 -25.90 4.82
C ASN A 533 30.37 -25.53 6.16
N GLY A 534 29.06 -25.29 6.23
CA GLY A 534 28.36 -24.81 7.43
C GLY A 534 28.77 -23.40 7.88
N VAL A 535 29.31 -22.59 6.97
CA VAL A 535 29.78 -21.23 7.27
C VAL A 535 28.59 -20.27 7.26
N ALA A 536 28.23 -19.75 8.43
CA ALA A 536 27.11 -18.84 8.62
C ALA A 536 27.60 -17.38 8.59
N GLU A 537 27.71 -16.82 7.40
CA GLU A 537 28.12 -15.43 7.17
C GLU A 537 27.37 -14.81 5.97
N ASN A 538 27.42 -13.48 5.86
CA ASN A 538 26.83 -12.78 4.72
C ASN A 538 27.52 -13.20 3.40
N ASN A 539 26.71 -13.47 2.38
CA ASN A 539 27.10 -13.98 1.06
C ASN A 539 27.66 -15.41 1.06
N ALA A 540 27.52 -16.18 2.15
CA ALA A 540 27.90 -17.59 2.16
C ALA A 540 27.15 -18.36 1.05
N ILE A 541 27.87 -19.23 0.38
CA ILE A 541 27.33 -20.02 -0.71
C ILE A 541 26.27 -21.00 -0.18
N VAL A 542 25.10 -20.99 -0.81
CA VAL A 542 24.13 -22.06 -0.65
C VAL A 542 24.18 -22.93 -1.91
N GLN A 543 24.24 -24.22 -1.70
CA GLN A 543 24.53 -25.22 -2.72
C GLN A 543 23.64 -26.45 -2.56
N GLN A 544 23.70 -27.37 -3.49
CA GLN A 544 23.31 -28.74 -3.22
C GLN A 544 24.53 -29.56 -2.77
N TYR A 545 24.36 -30.47 -1.84
CA TYR A 545 25.39 -31.35 -1.34
C TYR A 545 24.82 -32.72 -0.92
N SER A 546 25.68 -33.77 -0.95
CA SER A 546 25.30 -35.08 -0.44
C SER A 546 24.75 -35.00 0.98
N ARG A 547 23.65 -35.70 1.25
CA ARG A 547 22.94 -35.67 2.50
C ARG A 547 23.85 -36.19 3.62
N ASN A 548 24.04 -35.34 4.65
CA ASN A 548 24.96 -35.65 5.77
C ASN A 548 24.34 -35.38 7.15
N ASN A 549 23.06 -35.02 7.16
CA ASN A 549 22.28 -34.77 8.38
C ASN A 549 22.81 -33.63 9.29
N SER A 550 23.66 -32.74 8.77
CA SER A 550 24.20 -31.60 9.51
C SER A 550 23.17 -30.46 9.62
N GLN A 551 23.44 -29.52 10.52
CA GLN A 551 22.62 -28.29 10.64
C GLN A 551 22.71 -27.39 9.40
N ALA A 552 23.77 -27.50 8.59
CA ALA A 552 23.90 -26.80 7.32
C ALA A 552 22.82 -27.21 6.30
N GLN A 553 22.20 -28.38 6.50
CA GLN A 553 21.16 -28.95 5.63
C GLN A 553 19.75 -28.88 6.28
N ARG A 554 19.58 -28.08 7.34
CA ARG A 554 18.32 -27.92 8.06
C ARG A 554 17.79 -26.49 7.88
N TRP A 555 16.49 -26.40 7.58
CA TRP A 555 15.84 -25.14 7.26
C TRP A 555 14.52 -25.01 8.00
N PHE A 556 14.22 -23.82 8.52
CA PHE A 556 12.91 -23.48 9.07
C PHE A 556 12.19 -22.56 8.11
N ILE A 557 10.87 -22.69 8.04
CA ILE A 557 10.01 -21.75 7.31
C ILE A 557 9.43 -20.78 8.33
N ARG A 558 9.63 -19.47 8.10
CA ARG A 558 9.18 -18.41 8.99
C ARG A 558 8.28 -17.46 8.25
N ASP A 559 7.13 -17.13 8.87
CA ASP A 559 6.17 -16.20 8.28
C ASP A 559 6.57 -14.76 8.59
N SER A 560 6.77 -13.96 7.52
CA SER A 560 7.04 -12.53 7.64
C SER A 560 5.77 -11.67 7.69
N GLY A 561 4.61 -12.25 7.33
CA GLY A 561 3.38 -11.53 7.03
C GLY A 561 3.23 -11.14 5.55
N ALA A 562 4.32 -11.18 4.76
CA ALA A 562 4.34 -10.86 3.32
C ALA A 562 5.06 -11.91 2.46
N GLY A 563 5.33 -13.08 3.01
CA GLY A 563 6.05 -14.19 2.38
C GLY A 563 6.89 -14.93 3.41
N TYR A 564 7.60 -15.96 3.00
CA TYR A 564 8.35 -16.82 3.90
C TYR A 564 9.84 -16.55 3.85
N TYR A 565 10.47 -16.47 5.02
CA TYR A 565 11.91 -16.69 5.13
C TYR A 565 12.21 -18.19 5.17
N LEU A 566 13.19 -18.64 4.40
CA LEU A 566 13.82 -19.94 4.60
C LEU A 566 15.05 -19.72 5.49
N GLN A 567 14.87 -19.97 6.80
CA GLN A 567 15.89 -19.75 7.82
C GLN A 567 16.79 -20.99 7.94
N SER A 568 18.10 -20.80 7.92
CA SER A 568 19.06 -21.86 8.22
C SER A 568 19.08 -22.22 9.71
N ALA A 569 19.20 -23.50 10.04
CA ALA A 569 19.38 -23.95 11.42
C ALA A 569 20.72 -23.50 12.03
N LEU A 570 21.62 -22.95 11.25
CA LEU A 570 22.88 -22.33 11.74
C LEU A 570 22.67 -21.02 12.50
N GLY A 571 21.44 -20.52 12.60
CA GLY A 571 21.13 -19.34 13.39
C GLY A 571 20.16 -18.36 12.72
N ASN A 572 20.37 -17.07 12.97
CA ASN A 572 19.55 -16.00 12.40
C ASN A 572 20.03 -15.64 10.97
N TRP A 573 19.95 -16.62 10.07
CA TRP A 573 20.40 -16.53 8.69
C TRP A 573 19.31 -17.01 7.76
N VAL A 574 19.14 -16.34 6.62
CA VAL A 574 18.07 -16.66 5.65
C VAL A 574 18.61 -16.75 4.23
N LEU A 575 17.89 -17.43 3.35
CA LEU A 575 18.14 -17.33 1.92
C LEU A 575 17.93 -15.90 1.46
N ASP A 576 18.78 -15.43 0.55
CA ASP A 576 18.78 -14.08 0.00
C ASP A 576 19.09 -14.12 -1.50
N LEU A 577 18.27 -13.44 -2.28
CA LEU A 577 18.56 -13.17 -3.69
C LEU A 577 19.56 -12.03 -3.76
N SER A 578 20.81 -12.36 -4.07
CA SER A 578 21.94 -11.44 -4.01
C SER A 578 21.69 -10.14 -4.80
N GLY A 579 21.75 -9.02 -4.07
CA GLY A 579 21.50 -7.70 -4.62
C GLY A 579 20.08 -7.47 -5.18
N GLY A 580 19.12 -8.34 -4.88
CA GLY A 580 17.77 -8.26 -5.44
C GLY A 580 17.69 -8.55 -6.95
N ASN A 581 18.77 -9.10 -7.54
CA ASN A 581 18.85 -9.36 -8.98
C ASN A 581 17.89 -10.48 -9.41
N THR A 582 16.86 -10.15 -10.17
CA THR A 582 15.85 -11.10 -10.66
C THR A 582 16.18 -11.74 -12.03
N ALA A 583 17.38 -11.51 -12.57
CA ALA A 583 17.79 -12.14 -13.82
C ALA A 583 18.05 -13.66 -13.66
N ASN A 584 17.89 -14.41 -14.74
CA ASN A 584 18.27 -15.82 -14.76
C ASN A 584 19.75 -15.98 -14.48
N GLY A 585 20.10 -16.95 -13.63
CA GLY A 585 21.47 -17.18 -13.17
C GLY A 585 21.88 -16.32 -11.97
N ALA A 586 20.99 -15.45 -11.45
CA ALA A 586 21.27 -14.67 -10.26
C ALA A 586 21.55 -15.55 -9.05
N ALA A 587 22.57 -15.21 -8.29
CA ALA A 587 23.01 -15.99 -7.14
C ALA A 587 22.03 -15.89 -5.97
N ILE A 588 21.74 -17.03 -5.35
CA ILE A 588 21.03 -17.09 -4.05
C ILE A 588 22.06 -17.48 -2.99
N ARG A 589 22.12 -16.73 -1.91
CA ARG A 589 23.13 -16.81 -0.86
C ARG A 589 22.50 -16.85 0.52
N LEU A 590 23.30 -17.14 1.52
CA LEU A 590 22.93 -16.93 2.91
C LEU A 590 23.21 -15.48 3.30
N TYR A 591 22.30 -14.86 4.05
CA TYR A 591 22.47 -13.48 4.51
C TYR A 591 21.76 -13.26 5.85
N THR A 592 22.18 -12.23 6.60
CA THR A 592 21.42 -11.77 7.76
C THR A 592 20.06 -11.21 7.34
N PRO A 593 18.99 -11.44 8.12
CA PRO A 593 17.69 -10.85 7.82
C PRO A 593 17.75 -9.32 7.76
N ASN A 594 17.35 -8.74 6.65
CA ASN A 594 17.38 -7.29 6.41
C ASN A 594 16.01 -6.70 6.03
N GLY A 595 14.95 -7.54 5.97
CA GLY A 595 13.59 -7.09 5.71
C GLY A 595 13.29 -6.74 4.25
N THR A 596 14.18 -7.03 3.32
CA THR A 596 13.94 -6.78 1.90
C THR A 596 13.15 -7.91 1.24
N ALA A 597 12.45 -7.61 0.13
CA ALA A 597 11.73 -8.59 -0.67
C ALA A 597 12.65 -9.69 -1.26
N SER A 598 13.96 -9.42 -1.35
CA SER A 598 14.98 -10.39 -1.81
C SER A 598 15.12 -11.62 -0.91
N GLN A 599 14.65 -11.52 0.34
CA GLN A 599 14.70 -12.59 1.34
C GLN A 599 13.37 -13.32 1.50
N LEU A 600 12.36 -12.93 0.75
CA LEU A 600 11.04 -13.51 0.83
C LEU A 600 10.80 -14.50 -0.29
N PHE A 601 10.24 -15.64 0.08
CA PHE A 601 9.96 -16.73 -0.83
C PHE A 601 8.52 -17.20 -0.68
N VAL A 602 8.01 -17.80 -1.74
CA VAL A 602 6.74 -18.52 -1.78
C VAL A 602 7.06 -20.00 -2.02
N VAL A 603 6.45 -20.89 -1.24
CA VAL A 603 6.63 -22.33 -1.39
C VAL A 603 5.34 -22.91 -1.95
N SER A 604 5.38 -23.37 -3.22
CA SER A 604 4.22 -23.92 -3.93
C SER A 604 4.40 -25.40 -4.23
N SER A 605 3.35 -26.22 -4.01
CA SER A 605 3.43 -27.67 -4.23
C SER A 605 3.68 -28.01 -5.72
N SER A 606 4.63 -28.89 -5.98
CA SER A 606 4.86 -29.45 -7.32
C SER A 606 3.97 -30.65 -7.63
N ASP A 607 3.29 -31.22 -6.63
CA ASP A 607 2.44 -32.40 -6.76
C ASP A 607 1.05 -32.10 -7.30
N ILE A 608 0.71 -30.81 -7.44
CA ILE A 608 -0.55 -30.42 -8.06
C ILE A 608 -0.41 -30.53 -9.57
N ASN A 609 -0.89 -31.62 -10.10
CA ASN A 609 -1.05 -31.81 -11.52
C ASN A 609 -2.53 -31.62 -11.89
N ILE A 610 -2.88 -30.38 -12.21
CA ILE A 610 -4.20 -30.13 -12.81
C ILE A 610 -4.13 -30.57 -14.26
N ALA A 611 -5.03 -31.48 -14.65
CA ALA A 611 -5.10 -31.92 -16.02
C ALA A 611 -5.35 -30.72 -16.95
N THR A 612 -4.41 -30.44 -17.84
CA THR A 612 -4.52 -29.38 -18.85
C THR A 612 -5.31 -29.90 -20.06
N GLY A 613 -5.95 -28.96 -20.79
CA GLY A 613 -6.69 -29.29 -22.02
C GLY A 613 -8.08 -29.92 -21.80
N VAL A 614 -8.48 -30.21 -20.56
CA VAL A 614 -9.83 -30.71 -20.24
C VAL A 614 -10.68 -29.61 -19.60
N SER A 615 -11.99 -29.67 -19.85
CA SER A 615 -12.94 -28.74 -19.22
C SER A 615 -13.29 -29.19 -17.82
N MET A 616 -13.23 -28.28 -16.86
CA MET A 616 -13.51 -28.52 -15.44
C MET A 616 -14.52 -27.51 -14.91
N ILE A 617 -15.23 -27.89 -13.85
CA ILE A 617 -16.11 -27.00 -13.08
C ILE A 617 -15.42 -26.66 -11.76
N ILE A 618 -15.39 -25.39 -11.42
CA ILE A 618 -14.85 -24.90 -10.16
C ILE A 618 -16.00 -24.76 -9.16
N THR A 619 -16.01 -25.59 -8.14
CA THR A 619 -17.11 -25.70 -7.17
C THR A 619 -16.76 -25.02 -5.87
N SER A 620 -17.70 -24.27 -5.27
CA SER A 620 -17.53 -23.68 -3.94
C SER A 620 -17.41 -24.77 -2.86
N ALA A 621 -16.36 -24.69 -2.04
CA ALA A 621 -16.21 -25.61 -0.91
C ALA A 621 -17.24 -25.38 0.21
N ALA A 622 -17.66 -24.13 0.38
CA ALA A 622 -18.67 -23.73 1.36
C ALA A 622 -20.08 -24.22 0.97
N ASN A 623 -20.37 -24.26 -0.34
CA ASN A 623 -21.63 -24.75 -0.86
C ASN A 623 -21.41 -25.49 -2.18
N LYS A 624 -21.35 -26.80 -2.12
CA LYS A 624 -21.06 -27.67 -3.29
C LYS A 624 -22.10 -27.60 -4.42
N LYS A 625 -23.25 -26.97 -4.21
CA LYS A 625 -24.25 -26.73 -5.25
C LYS A 625 -23.95 -25.51 -6.10
N LEU A 626 -23.02 -24.65 -5.63
CA LEU A 626 -22.63 -23.43 -6.31
C LEU A 626 -21.28 -23.63 -7.01
N VAL A 627 -21.19 -23.13 -8.24
CA VAL A 627 -19.99 -23.17 -9.08
C VAL A 627 -19.68 -21.76 -9.58
N THR A 628 -18.42 -21.54 -9.96
CA THR A 628 -18.04 -20.29 -10.65
C THR A 628 -18.74 -20.22 -12.00
N ASP A 629 -19.28 -19.05 -12.30
CA ASP A 629 -20.12 -18.79 -13.47
C ASP A 629 -19.82 -17.40 -14.02
N VAL A 630 -19.65 -17.27 -15.32
CA VAL A 630 -19.56 -15.97 -15.97
C VAL A 630 -20.98 -15.45 -16.18
N THR A 631 -21.31 -14.33 -15.52
CA THR A 631 -22.67 -13.75 -15.51
C THR A 631 -23.22 -13.58 -16.92
N GLY A 632 -24.42 -14.12 -17.15
CA GLY A 632 -25.10 -14.04 -18.44
C GLY A 632 -24.36 -14.73 -19.59
N ALA A 633 -23.41 -15.62 -19.31
CA ALA A 633 -22.54 -16.24 -20.32
C ALA A 633 -21.82 -15.21 -21.19
N SER A 634 -21.52 -14.03 -20.66
CA SER A 634 -20.88 -12.93 -21.38
C SER A 634 -19.51 -13.32 -21.92
N THR A 635 -19.24 -12.93 -23.16
CA THR A 635 -17.91 -13.05 -23.78
C THR A 635 -17.13 -11.73 -23.80
N ALA A 636 -17.66 -10.67 -23.17
CA ALA A 636 -17.00 -9.37 -23.08
C ALA A 636 -15.81 -9.41 -22.11
N ASN A 637 -14.85 -8.48 -22.29
CA ASN A 637 -13.84 -8.20 -21.26
C ASN A 637 -14.53 -7.57 -20.05
N GLY A 638 -13.99 -7.80 -18.86
CA GLY A 638 -14.58 -7.29 -17.62
C GLY A 638 -15.88 -7.97 -17.19
N ALA A 639 -16.35 -9.02 -17.90
CA ALA A 639 -17.53 -9.76 -17.50
C ALA A 639 -17.41 -10.31 -16.07
N ARG A 640 -18.42 -10.03 -15.25
CA ARG A 640 -18.46 -10.46 -13.84
C ARG A 640 -18.45 -11.98 -13.72
N VAL A 641 -17.68 -12.49 -12.76
CA VAL A 641 -17.71 -13.89 -12.34
C VAL A 641 -18.41 -13.98 -10.98
N GLN A 642 -19.34 -14.92 -10.86
CA GLN A 642 -20.19 -15.10 -9.69
C GLN A 642 -20.20 -16.55 -9.21
N LEU A 643 -20.80 -16.83 -8.06
CA LEU A 643 -21.22 -18.17 -7.67
C LEU A 643 -22.68 -18.37 -8.08
N TYR A 644 -22.97 -19.39 -8.86
CA TYR A 644 -24.30 -19.71 -9.36
C TYR A 644 -24.60 -21.20 -9.24
N SER A 645 -25.87 -21.57 -9.25
CA SER A 645 -26.27 -22.99 -9.28
C SER A 645 -25.69 -23.65 -10.52
N SER A 646 -25.20 -24.89 -10.37
CA SER A 646 -24.63 -25.63 -11.50
C SER A 646 -25.71 -25.91 -12.54
N ASN A 647 -25.52 -25.42 -13.78
CA ASN A 647 -26.40 -25.60 -14.93
C ASN A 647 -25.71 -26.26 -16.13
N ASN A 648 -24.43 -26.66 -15.93
CA ASN A 648 -23.60 -27.35 -16.91
C ASN A 648 -23.33 -26.58 -18.23
N THR A 649 -23.53 -25.26 -18.26
CA THR A 649 -23.21 -24.42 -19.42
C THR A 649 -21.70 -24.21 -19.54
N ASP A 650 -21.25 -23.80 -20.74
CA ASP A 650 -19.81 -23.50 -20.95
C ASP A 650 -19.36 -22.24 -20.21
N ALA A 651 -20.27 -21.37 -19.79
CA ALA A 651 -19.98 -20.24 -18.89
C ALA A 651 -19.50 -20.69 -17.51
N GLN A 652 -19.79 -21.94 -17.12
CA GLN A 652 -19.37 -22.55 -15.85
C GLN A 652 -18.19 -23.50 -15.99
N LYS A 653 -17.66 -23.66 -17.21
CA LYS A 653 -16.54 -24.55 -17.48
C LYS A 653 -15.26 -23.76 -17.75
N TYR A 654 -14.17 -24.31 -17.26
CA TYR A 654 -12.85 -23.69 -17.35
C TYR A 654 -11.79 -24.72 -17.77
N ARG A 655 -10.80 -24.28 -18.53
CA ARG A 655 -9.59 -25.04 -18.82
C ARG A 655 -8.42 -24.44 -18.05
N PHE A 656 -7.56 -25.30 -17.55
CA PHE A 656 -6.33 -24.89 -16.91
C PHE A 656 -5.17 -25.04 -17.90
N GLU A 657 -4.42 -23.98 -18.13
CA GLU A 657 -3.26 -23.96 -18.99
C GLU A 657 -2.03 -23.72 -18.12
N SER A 658 -1.10 -24.69 -18.08
CA SER A 658 0.11 -24.55 -17.27
C SER A 658 1.03 -23.47 -17.86
N ILE A 659 1.52 -22.59 -16.99
CA ILE A 659 2.55 -21.60 -17.33
C ILE A 659 3.88 -21.88 -16.61
N GLY A 660 4.01 -23.06 -16.01
CA GLY A 660 5.19 -23.50 -15.28
C GLY A 660 5.07 -23.33 -13.76
N ASN A 661 5.98 -23.94 -13.02
CA ASN A 661 6.12 -23.80 -11.55
C ASN A 661 4.84 -24.07 -10.74
N GLY A 662 3.97 -24.96 -11.21
CA GLY A 662 2.70 -25.23 -10.53
C GLY A 662 1.66 -24.10 -10.68
N THR A 663 1.88 -23.16 -11.59
CA THR A 663 0.99 -22.04 -11.88
C THR A 663 0.19 -22.29 -13.16
N TYR A 664 -1.03 -21.73 -13.21
CA TYR A 664 -1.97 -22.00 -14.29
C TYR A 664 -2.75 -20.73 -14.65
N LYS A 665 -2.98 -20.53 -15.95
CA LYS A 665 -4.09 -19.70 -16.44
C LYS A 665 -5.38 -20.48 -16.34
N ILE A 666 -6.46 -19.82 -15.93
CA ILE A 666 -7.80 -20.40 -15.90
C ILE A 666 -8.61 -19.76 -17.01
N VAL A 667 -8.88 -20.50 -18.07
CA VAL A 667 -9.56 -20.03 -19.27
C VAL A 667 -11.00 -20.46 -19.26
N ASN A 668 -11.95 -19.53 -19.34
CA ASN A 668 -13.36 -19.87 -19.48
C ASN A 668 -13.66 -20.49 -20.85
N VAL A 669 -14.40 -21.58 -20.88
CA VAL A 669 -14.65 -22.35 -22.12
C VAL A 669 -15.55 -21.58 -23.08
N ASN A 670 -16.54 -20.84 -22.59
CA ASN A 670 -17.49 -20.09 -23.41
C ASN A 670 -16.84 -18.89 -24.09
N SER A 671 -16.04 -18.12 -23.36
CA SER A 671 -15.48 -16.87 -23.87
C SER A 671 -14.07 -17.02 -24.43
N GLY A 672 -13.34 -18.06 -24.05
CA GLY A 672 -11.91 -18.21 -24.35
C GLY A 672 -11.03 -17.24 -23.55
N LYS A 673 -11.62 -16.47 -22.63
CA LYS A 673 -10.92 -15.44 -21.83
C LYS A 673 -10.44 -16.00 -20.50
N VAL A 674 -9.39 -15.40 -19.99
CA VAL A 674 -8.77 -15.79 -18.70
C VAL A 674 -9.58 -15.20 -17.56
N LEU A 675 -9.72 -15.93 -16.45
CA LEU A 675 -10.16 -15.35 -15.20
C LEU A 675 -9.09 -14.34 -14.76
N ASP A 676 -9.55 -13.13 -14.50
CA ASP A 676 -8.74 -12.03 -14.04
C ASP A 676 -9.31 -11.51 -12.72
N VAL A 677 -8.44 -11.05 -11.83
CA VAL A 677 -8.87 -10.21 -10.71
C VAL A 677 -9.04 -8.83 -11.32
N ALA A 678 -10.28 -8.35 -11.39
CA ALA A 678 -10.50 -7.00 -11.84
C ALA A 678 -9.51 -6.12 -11.08
N ALA A 679 -8.59 -5.49 -11.80
CA ALA A 679 -7.89 -4.36 -11.25
C ALA A 679 -8.96 -3.49 -10.63
N ASP A 680 -8.76 -3.12 -9.40
CA ASP A 680 -9.58 -2.14 -8.72
C ASP A 680 -10.02 -1.12 -9.78
N PRO A 681 -11.29 -0.69 -9.84
CA PRO A 681 -11.76 0.26 -10.86
C PRO A 681 -10.86 1.49 -11.12
N LEU A 682 -9.87 1.74 -10.27
CA LEU A 682 -8.77 2.70 -10.43
C LEU A 682 -7.89 2.57 -11.70
N LEU A 683 -8.10 1.59 -12.56
CA LEU A 683 -7.33 1.41 -13.80
C LEU A 683 -8.22 1.37 -15.06
N MET A 684 -9.42 1.90 -15.02
CA MET A 684 -10.37 1.89 -16.15
C MET A 684 -10.32 3.16 -17.03
N GLY A 685 -9.18 3.80 -17.15
CA GLY A 685 -8.97 4.92 -18.08
C GLY A 685 -8.22 4.63 -19.37
N GLN A 686 -7.73 3.42 -19.60
CA GLN A 686 -6.98 3.10 -20.83
C GLN A 686 -7.38 1.74 -21.39
N HIS A 687 -7.76 1.75 -22.66
CA HIS A 687 -8.10 0.64 -23.56
C HIS A 687 -7.80 -0.78 -23.07
N CYS A 688 -8.88 -1.59 -23.00
CA CYS A 688 -8.88 -3.04 -22.79
C CYS A 688 -8.04 -3.79 -23.84
N SER A 689 -6.74 -3.84 -23.70
CA SER A 689 -5.90 -4.72 -24.52
C SER A 689 -4.93 -5.59 -23.73
N ASN A 690 -4.87 -5.48 -22.40
CA ASN A 690 -3.97 -6.31 -21.60
C ASN A 690 -4.74 -7.19 -20.63
N ILE A 691 -4.85 -8.46 -20.99
CA ILE A 691 -5.35 -9.52 -20.11
C ILE A 691 -4.26 -9.81 -19.09
N ARG A 692 -4.52 -9.50 -17.81
CA ARG A 692 -3.61 -9.87 -16.72
C ARG A 692 -3.75 -11.35 -16.40
N VAL A 693 -2.63 -12.01 -16.20
CA VAL A 693 -2.58 -13.43 -15.84
C VAL A 693 -2.72 -13.58 -14.34
N ILE A 694 -3.76 -14.29 -13.89
CA ILE A 694 -3.85 -14.71 -12.49
C ILE A 694 -2.96 -15.92 -12.31
N THR A 695 -1.94 -15.81 -11.49
CA THR A 695 -1.12 -16.92 -11.05
C THR A 695 -1.74 -17.50 -9.78
N LEU A 696 -2.33 -18.68 -9.87
CA LEU A 696 -2.80 -19.42 -8.70
C LEU A 696 -1.66 -20.29 -8.17
N LEU A 697 -1.24 -20.04 -6.94
CA LEU A 697 -0.36 -20.94 -6.19
C LEU A 697 -1.24 -21.95 -5.46
N LEU A 698 -1.04 -23.22 -5.75
CA LEU A 698 -1.84 -24.30 -5.20
C LEU A 698 -1.02 -25.08 -4.18
N SER A 699 -1.52 -25.22 -2.94
CA SER A 699 -0.89 -26.06 -1.92
C SER A 699 -1.62 -27.38 -1.72
N SER A 700 -0.89 -28.47 -1.55
CA SER A 700 -1.45 -29.80 -1.32
C SER A 700 -1.65 -30.07 0.16
N GLY A 701 -2.89 -30.29 0.54
CA GLY A 701 -3.26 -30.90 1.81
C GLY A 701 -4.64 -31.52 1.70
N ARG A 702 -4.73 -32.83 1.42
CA ARG A 702 -5.94 -33.62 1.26
C ARG A 702 -6.97 -33.02 0.29
N CYS A 703 -6.92 -33.45 -0.96
CA CYS A 703 -8.00 -33.31 -1.98
C CYS A 703 -8.79 -31.99 -1.92
N GLY A 704 -8.11 -30.88 -1.85
CA GLY A 704 -8.72 -29.56 -1.85
C GLY A 704 -7.70 -28.53 -2.37
N ILE A 705 -8.04 -27.86 -3.46
CA ILE A 705 -7.31 -26.70 -3.93
C ILE A 705 -7.69 -25.54 -3.01
N THR A 706 -6.75 -25.03 -2.22
CA THR A 706 -6.96 -23.79 -1.47
C THR A 706 -6.39 -22.68 -2.34
N ALA A 707 -7.23 -22.04 -3.12
CA ALA A 707 -6.88 -20.79 -3.79
C ALA A 707 -7.44 -19.65 -2.93
N VAL A 708 -6.57 -18.81 -2.39
CA VAL A 708 -6.98 -17.55 -1.79
C VAL A 708 -6.96 -16.50 -2.89
N ALA A 709 -8.02 -16.51 -3.73
CA ALA A 709 -8.36 -15.34 -4.50
C ALA A 709 -9.26 -14.47 -3.62
N ARG A 710 -8.82 -13.27 -3.25
CA ARG A 710 -9.75 -12.24 -2.81
C ARG A 710 -10.52 -11.79 -4.05
N LEU A 711 -11.61 -12.49 -4.35
CA LEU A 711 -12.63 -11.97 -5.23
C LEU A 711 -13.38 -10.90 -4.44
N ARG A 712 -13.14 -9.64 -4.70
CA ARG A 712 -14.06 -8.58 -4.24
C ARG A 712 -15.35 -8.75 -5.01
N TRP A 713 -16.41 -9.01 -4.28
CA TRP A 713 -17.77 -8.94 -4.79
C TRP A 713 -18.17 -7.46 -4.69
N CYS A 714 -18.33 -6.78 -5.81
CA CYS A 714 -19.13 -5.57 -5.82
C CYS A 714 -20.60 -5.98 -5.57
N ARG A 715 -21.24 -5.29 -4.64
CA ARG A 715 -22.68 -5.41 -4.40
C ARG A 715 -23.45 -4.76 -5.53
#